data_80d8652dadd467ce45484bb3853601cf
#
_entry.id   80d8652dadd467ce45484bb3853601cf
#
_cell.length_a   1.000
_cell.length_b   1.000
_cell.length_c   1.000
_cell.angle_alpha   90.00
_cell.angle_beta   90.00
_cell.angle_gamma   90.00
#
_symmetry.space_group_name_H-M   'P 1'
#
loop_
_entity.id
_entity.type
_entity.pdbx_description
1 polymer ?
#
loop_
_entity_poly.entity_id
_entity_poly.type
_entity_poly.pdbx_seq_one_letter_code
_entity_poly.pdbx_strand_id
1 'polypeptide(L)'
;AELARWAAKRKISLVPRGKGSSGYGGIIPAKNGLVVDFYRMKDVISIDEERELVTVEPGITWEQLDHKLKPKGLVIRLYPTSYPSSSAGGWLAQGGAGIGSYEFGWFSENVMSARVVLPGGEVKEFSGQDLEMISDAEGTTGLISQITLRVQKRTEVGVAAIACPDAHKLARIFQDFIDQELPLWSVIFINPRMAEMKNRAPVMTHHGHPVEHKVILPAAYIAVLAFREEDRQAVVPKLNQIVKKCEGEILRQEIADHEWENRFKLMVVKRLGPSLVPAEVVVPLDRLGDVMEEIEDKVNQPVVKEGVIVKKGRNGKPEAVILGFIPSDQRKFSYNFVFGLVLTIIKIAEKYGGRPYSTGLYFTRKAGSILGKERANKLRAFKKQVDPRRILNPKKVTASNLVSKALGVVSLFEPLVRPFGNTVITKVGERPEKPVRGIPPDVAWYAYSCSQCGYCIDECDQFYGRGWESQSPRGKWYWLREFMEGREDWDQFMVDTMIVCTTCELCNLRCSAALPIEPSWMKLRGKLIHDDRKMTFPPFEMMAAALEAEGNIWAGYRKDRTKWFPQELWKKHGPEVKSKNVYFAGCTASYVENDIGAASVTLLDAAGVDFTYLGKVENCCGTPMLVAGKWELFEKIMRKNIEAVKEAGADTVITSCPACDMMWRYTYPEWAEKLGMDYKIKCRHYSEVVAEKVRSGDFKFAQPINKKVTWHDSCHIGRVSGVYEEPREVIKAIPGIQFEEMAHNRQEGHCCGSVLTLIKDPLVAHEIGKDRLDEAEEIKADSVLALCPCCEFQLRVSKDKKKLPVEINDLAAFACKALGKEFDDPNPEVAKQWAVFEGMIALMTPQGFADLMDTMWPELLTAMPLGMGKMMRLIGRLGFVGDAAFALMKPVFSILFPRLLPKMMPKVMPTMLDRVAQAVPMPDYMEEQMPDMMPKVMDNLMPHMLPDIVPLAVPKMVRFLRGRT
;
A
#
# COMPACT_ATOMS: atom_id res chain seq x y z
N ALA A 1 -5.32 -8.72 29.05
CA ALA A 1 -5.14 -9.18 30.46
C ALA A 1 -4.65 -10.64 30.52
N GLU A 2 -5.31 -11.58 29.87
CA GLU A 2 -4.95 -13.02 29.89
C GLU A 2 -3.54 -13.28 29.36
N LEU A 3 -3.19 -12.69 28.20
CA LEU A 3 -1.86 -12.81 27.63
C LEU A 3 -0.78 -12.30 28.60
N ALA A 4 -1.03 -11.18 29.29
CA ALA A 4 -0.09 -10.62 30.26
C ALA A 4 0.11 -11.58 31.46
N ARG A 5 -0.98 -12.12 32.02
CA ARG A 5 -0.91 -13.16 33.11
C ARG A 5 -0.17 -14.41 32.65
N TRP A 6 -0.47 -14.88 31.43
CA TRP A 6 0.16 -16.06 30.86
C TRP A 6 1.67 -15.87 30.70
N ALA A 7 2.07 -14.72 30.14
CA ALA A 7 3.47 -14.37 29.93
C ALA A 7 4.22 -14.15 31.24
N ALA A 8 3.59 -13.46 32.20
CA ALA A 8 4.15 -13.29 33.56
C ALA A 8 4.41 -14.61 34.24
N LYS A 9 3.45 -15.56 34.19
CA LYS A 9 3.61 -16.90 34.78
C LYS A 9 4.80 -17.65 34.16
N ARG A 10 5.02 -17.53 32.87
CA ARG A 10 6.08 -18.23 32.10
C ARG A 10 7.38 -17.42 31.94
N LYS A 11 7.44 -16.20 32.44
CA LYS A 11 8.58 -15.27 32.29
C LYS A 11 8.93 -14.98 30.84
N ILE A 12 7.92 -14.95 29.97
CA ILE A 12 8.08 -14.62 28.56
C ILE A 12 8.00 -13.09 28.40
N SER A 13 8.95 -12.51 27.65
CA SER A 13 8.93 -11.07 27.39
C SER A 13 7.83 -10.69 26.38
N LEU A 14 7.14 -9.56 26.62
CA LEU A 14 6.16 -8.95 25.73
C LEU A 14 6.68 -7.60 25.25
N VAL A 15 6.71 -7.41 23.94
CA VAL A 15 7.10 -6.16 23.31
C VAL A 15 5.88 -5.59 22.57
N PRO A 16 5.24 -4.52 23.09
CA PRO A 16 4.10 -3.93 22.43
C PRO A 16 4.54 -3.22 21.13
N ARG A 17 3.73 -3.38 20.09
CA ARG A 17 3.92 -2.76 18.79
C ARG A 17 2.65 -2.05 18.34
N GLY A 18 2.73 -0.75 18.05
CA GLY A 18 1.77 -0.04 17.23
C GLY A 18 2.12 -0.24 15.76
N LYS A 19 2.44 0.83 15.04
CA LYS A 19 2.84 0.72 13.62
C LYS A 19 4.36 0.62 13.39
N GLY A 20 5.18 0.78 14.44
CA GLY A 20 6.64 0.67 14.34
C GLY A 20 7.29 1.75 13.48
N SER A 21 6.70 2.94 13.42
CA SER A 21 7.18 4.08 12.62
C SER A 21 8.34 4.85 13.24
N SER A 22 8.62 4.67 14.54
CA SER A 22 9.70 5.37 15.26
C SER A 22 11.08 4.79 14.92
N GLY A 23 12.05 5.66 14.65
CA GLY A 23 13.45 5.31 14.42
C GLY A 23 14.25 4.92 15.68
N TYR A 24 13.67 5.01 16.89
CA TYR A 24 14.38 4.79 18.16
C TYR A 24 14.47 3.34 18.62
N GLY A 25 13.89 2.40 17.86
CA GLY A 25 13.96 0.97 18.16
C GLY A 25 13.14 0.51 19.37
N GLY A 26 12.12 1.25 19.77
CA GLY A 26 11.23 0.92 20.89
C GLY A 26 10.56 -0.44 20.75
N ILE A 27 10.21 -0.83 19.53
CA ILE A 27 9.55 -2.12 19.23
C ILE A 27 10.53 -3.28 18.99
N ILE A 28 11.85 -3.04 18.91
CA ILE A 28 12.83 -4.10 18.64
C ILE A 28 12.98 -4.95 19.90
N PRO A 29 12.73 -6.28 19.87
CA PRO A 29 12.93 -7.14 21.03
C PRO A 29 14.40 -7.16 21.48
N ALA A 30 14.68 -6.68 22.68
CA ALA A 30 16.02 -6.75 23.29
C ALA A 30 16.26 -8.07 24.06
N LYS A 31 15.28 -8.96 24.09
CA LYS A 31 15.26 -10.30 24.66
C LYS A 31 14.20 -11.12 23.93
N ASN A 32 14.45 -12.41 23.75
CA ASN A 32 13.47 -13.33 23.18
C ASN A 32 12.11 -13.23 23.88
N GLY A 33 11.03 -13.21 23.11
CA GLY A 33 9.68 -13.03 23.63
C GLY A 33 8.66 -12.91 22.50
N LEU A 34 7.49 -12.37 22.80
CA LEU A 34 6.39 -12.14 21.88
C LEU A 34 6.27 -10.66 21.56
N VAL A 35 6.11 -10.34 20.30
CA VAL A 35 5.64 -9.03 19.86
C VAL A 35 4.11 -9.01 19.92
N VAL A 36 3.56 -8.05 20.65
CA VAL A 36 2.11 -7.86 20.81
C VAL A 36 1.71 -6.73 19.87
N ASP A 37 1.18 -7.09 18.71
CA ASP A 37 0.74 -6.13 17.70
C ASP A 37 -0.70 -5.69 17.96
N PHE A 38 -0.92 -4.37 18.01
CA PHE A 38 -2.22 -3.77 18.33
C PHE A 38 -3.05 -3.40 17.09
N TYR A 39 -2.63 -3.73 15.89
CA TYR A 39 -3.26 -3.24 14.67
C TYR A 39 -4.76 -3.60 14.54
N ARG A 40 -5.22 -4.67 15.20
CA ARG A 40 -6.63 -5.07 15.24
C ARG A 40 -7.47 -4.30 16.26
N MET A 41 -6.83 -3.63 17.20
CA MET A 41 -7.48 -2.78 18.20
C MET A 41 -7.54 -1.35 17.66
N LYS A 42 -8.48 -1.07 16.76
CA LYS A 42 -8.58 0.18 15.99
C LYS A 42 -9.95 0.85 16.05
N ASP A 43 -10.81 0.44 16.96
CA ASP A 43 -12.15 0.98 17.05
C ASP A 43 -12.18 2.35 17.75
N VAL A 44 -13.11 3.20 17.29
CA VAL A 44 -13.54 4.39 18.01
C VAL A 44 -14.65 3.96 18.97
N ILE A 45 -14.37 4.01 20.27
CA ILE A 45 -15.28 3.54 21.32
C ILE A 45 -16.39 4.54 21.59
N SER A 46 -16.05 5.84 21.65
CA SER A 46 -17.01 6.91 21.82
C SER A 46 -16.47 8.25 21.33
N ILE A 47 -17.36 9.10 20.84
CA ILE A 47 -17.10 10.51 20.52
C ILE A 47 -18.07 11.36 21.35
N ASP A 48 -17.54 12.28 22.15
CA ASP A 48 -18.28 13.27 22.92
C ASP A 48 -18.05 14.65 22.26
N GLU A 49 -19.02 15.05 21.42
CA GLU A 49 -18.95 16.26 20.62
C GLU A 49 -19.03 17.52 21.49
N GLU A 50 -19.73 17.47 22.64
CA GLU A 50 -19.88 18.61 23.54
C GLU A 50 -18.60 18.89 24.34
N ARG A 51 -17.92 17.82 24.80
CA ARG A 51 -16.69 17.92 25.57
C ARG A 51 -15.44 17.91 24.71
N GLU A 52 -15.59 17.72 23.39
CA GLU A 52 -14.50 17.58 22.44
C GLU A 52 -13.51 16.46 22.86
N LEU A 53 -14.08 15.28 23.15
CA LEU A 53 -13.32 14.11 23.56
C LEU A 53 -13.60 12.93 22.63
N VAL A 54 -12.58 12.11 22.40
CA VAL A 54 -12.75 10.83 21.71
C VAL A 54 -12.02 9.73 22.47
N THR A 55 -12.69 8.59 22.67
CA THR A 55 -12.07 7.39 23.24
C THR A 55 -11.85 6.36 22.15
N VAL A 56 -10.61 5.89 22.05
CA VAL A 56 -10.17 5.00 20.97
C VAL A 56 -9.36 3.83 21.49
N GLU A 57 -9.29 2.78 20.69
CA GLU A 57 -8.34 1.70 20.86
C GLU A 57 -6.93 2.10 20.37
N PRO A 58 -5.84 1.52 20.93
CA PRO A 58 -4.48 2.02 20.75
C PRO A 58 -3.89 1.80 19.35
N GLY A 59 -4.42 0.86 18.58
CA GLY A 59 -3.96 0.53 17.23
C GLY A 59 -4.55 1.40 16.13
N ILE A 60 -5.55 2.24 16.44
CA ILE A 60 -6.13 3.15 15.45
C ILE A 60 -5.07 4.08 14.89
N THR A 61 -5.02 4.24 13.55
CA THR A 61 -4.14 5.22 12.93
C THR A 61 -4.75 6.62 13.01
N TRP A 62 -3.91 7.63 12.86
CA TRP A 62 -4.36 9.01 12.90
C TRP A 62 -5.31 9.34 11.75
N GLU A 63 -5.08 8.76 10.58
CA GLU A 63 -5.94 8.94 9.43
C GLU A 63 -7.32 8.28 9.64
N GLN A 64 -7.34 7.02 10.14
CA GLN A 64 -8.59 6.34 10.49
C GLN A 64 -9.41 7.14 11.51
N LEU A 65 -8.72 7.73 12.48
CA LEU A 65 -9.36 8.59 13.47
C LEU A 65 -9.92 9.88 12.84
N ASP A 66 -9.15 10.55 11.98
CA ASP A 66 -9.60 11.75 11.28
C ASP A 66 -10.84 11.48 10.42
N HIS A 67 -10.88 10.34 9.70
CA HIS A 67 -12.03 9.95 8.90
C HIS A 67 -13.30 9.76 9.75
N LYS A 68 -13.17 9.22 10.97
CA LYS A 68 -14.31 9.05 11.89
C LYS A 68 -14.73 10.37 12.58
N LEU A 69 -13.80 11.31 12.76
CA LEU A 69 -14.08 12.62 13.37
C LEU A 69 -14.69 13.63 12.39
N LYS A 70 -14.25 13.58 11.11
CA LYS A 70 -14.64 14.53 10.07
C LYS A 70 -16.16 14.69 9.87
N PRO A 71 -16.97 13.60 9.81
CA PRO A 71 -18.44 13.71 9.71
C PRO A 71 -19.11 14.37 10.92
N LYS A 72 -18.40 14.40 12.07
CA LYS A 72 -18.83 15.03 13.33
C LYS A 72 -18.38 16.48 13.47
N GLY A 73 -17.74 17.04 12.43
CA GLY A 73 -17.19 18.39 12.50
C GLY A 73 -16.02 18.53 13.47
N LEU A 74 -15.34 17.43 13.80
CA LEU A 74 -14.19 17.39 14.71
C LEU A 74 -12.91 17.06 13.97
N VAL A 75 -11.77 17.45 14.57
CA VAL A 75 -10.40 17.09 14.14
C VAL A 75 -9.50 16.88 15.36
N ILE A 76 -8.41 16.15 15.18
CA ILE A 76 -7.38 16.00 16.20
C ILE A 76 -6.63 17.33 16.41
N ARG A 77 -6.21 17.60 17.66
CA ARG A 77 -5.46 18.84 18.01
C ARG A 77 -4.03 18.84 17.51
N LEU A 78 -3.44 17.63 17.47
CA LEU A 78 -2.02 17.41 17.18
C LEU A 78 -1.87 16.29 16.17
N TYR A 79 -0.96 16.49 15.21
CA TYR A 79 -0.56 15.49 14.24
C TYR A 79 0.90 15.12 14.43
N PRO A 80 1.26 13.83 14.65
CA PRO A 80 2.65 13.43 14.65
C PRO A 80 3.24 13.60 13.25
N THR A 81 4.55 13.80 13.15
CA THR A 81 5.24 13.87 11.85
C THR A 81 5.15 12.54 11.07
N SER A 82 4.75 11.47 11.75
CA SER A 82 4.44 10.14 11.17
C SER A 82 2.96 9.93 10.81
N TYR A 83 2.12 11.00 10.82
CA TYR A 83 0.81 10.97 10.19
C TYR A 83 0.98 10.62 8.68
N PRO A 84 0.15 9.80 8.06
CA PRO A 84 -1.18 9.33 8.53
C PRO A 84 -1.15 8.04 9.36
N SER A 85 -0.09 7.24 9.29
CA SER A 85 -0.12 5.81 9.59
C SER A 85 0.40 5.41 10.97
N SER A 86 0.95 6.31 11.77
CA SER A 86 1.28 5.94 13.15
C SER A 86 0.02 5.83 14.01
N SER A 87 0.09 5.03 15.09
CA SER A 87 -1.07 4.75 15.92
C SER A 87 -1.12 5.60 17.19
N ALA A 88 -2.33 5.86 17.68
CA ALA A 88 -2.55 6.65 18.88
C ALA A 88 -1.81 6.08 20.10
N GLY A 89 -1.88 4.75 20.34
CA GLY A 89 -1.17 4.08 21.42
C GLY A 89 0.34 4.11 21.26
N GLY A 90 0.82 3.98 20.01
CA GLY A 90 2.25 4.08 19.70
C GLY A 90 2.82 5.45 20.02
N TRP A 91 2.09 6.52 19.69
CA TRP A 91 2.54 7.87 20.00
C TRP A 91 2.49 8.20 21.49
N LEU A 92 1.46 7.74 22.22
CA LEU A 92 1.44 7.90 23.67
C LEU A 92 2.60 7.15 24.33
N ALA A 93 2.88 5.93 23.90
CA ALA A 93 3.97 5.13 24.45
C ALA A 93 5.36 5.73 24.18
N GLN A 94 5.58 6.30 23.00
CA GLN A 94 6.86 6.90 22.60
C GLN A 94 7.00 8.34 23.07
N GLY A 95 5.89 9.08 23.15
CA GLY A 95 5.83 10.50 23.42
C GLY A 95 6.20 11.35 22.20
N GLY A 96 6.03 12.65 22.31
CA GLY A 96 6.46 13.54 21.27
C GLY A 96 5.66 14.81 21.11
N ALA A 97 6.12 15.64 20.17
CA ALA A 97 5.47 16.83 19.67
C ALA A 97 5.34 16.72 18.14
N GLY A 98 4.43 17.50 17.56
CA GLY A 98 4.17 17.49 16.13
C GLY A 98 3.44 18.76 15.67
N ILE A 99 2.78 18.69 14.53
CA ILE A 99 1.98 19.79 13.99
C ILE A 99 0.84 20.09 14.96
N GLY A 100 0.64 21.35 15.29
CA GLY A 100 -0.30 21.81 16.34
C GLY A 100 0.32 21.98 17.73
N SER A 101 1.58 21.52 17.95
CA SER A 101 2.25 21.64 19.26
C SER A 101 2.58 23.07 19.65
N TYR A 102 2.57 24.00 18.71
CA TYR A 102 2.73 25.42 19.08
C TYR A 102 1.60 25.87 20.02
N GLU A 103 0.35 25.52 19.71
CA GLU A 103 -0.81 25.89 20.54
C GLU A 103 -1.02 24.89 21.69
N PHE A 104 -0.96 23.60 21.42
CA PHE A 104 -1.43 22.54 22.33
C PHE A 104 -0.33 21.78 23.09
N GLY A 105 0.93 22.16 22.94
CA GLY A 105 2.04 21.57 23.71
C GLY A 105 2.41 20.14 23.27
N TRP A 106 2.82 19.31 24.22
CA TRP A 106 3.19 17.93 24.00
C TRP A 106 1.97 17.03 23.88
N PHE A 107 2.11 15.91 23.17
CA PHE A 107 0.97 15.00 22.93
C PHE A 107 0.35 14.48 24.24
N SER A 108 1.15 14.12 25.24
CA SER A 108 0.66 13.64 26.54
C SER A 108 -0.26 14.66 27.25
N GLU A 109 -0.13 15.94 27.00
CA GLU A 109 -0.98 17.01 27.58
C GLU A 109 -2.39 17.02 26.96
N ASN A 110 -2.56 16.37 25.81
CA ASN A 110 -3.82 16.22 25.09
C ASN A 110 -4.50 14.87 25.33
N VAL A 111 -3.94 14.04 26.21
CA VAL A 111 -4.51 12.77 26.65
C VAL A 111 -5.20 12.98 27.99
N MET A 112 -6.50 12.67 28.05
CA MET A 112 -7.30 12.76 29.28
C MET A 112 -7.06 11.58 30.19
N SER A 113 -7.12 10.36 29.62
CA SER A 113 -6.85 9.12 30.34
C SER A 113 -6.39 8.02 29.40
N ALA A 114 -5.76 6.98 29.97
CA ALA A 114 -5.42 5.75 29.28
C ALA A 114 -5.74 4.54 30.15
N ARG A 115 -6.42 3.57 29.59
CA ARG A 115 -6.67 2.27 30.23
C ARG A 115 -5.55 1.31 29.85
N VAL A 116 -4.92 0.71 30.84
CA VAL A 116 -3.65 -0.01 30.68
C VAL A 116 -3.72 -1.36 31.37
N VAL A 117 -3.24 -2.40 30.71
CA VAL A 117 -3.07 -3.75 31.27
C VAL A 117 -1.66 -3.84 31.84
N LEU A 118 -1.57 -3.99 33.16
CA LEU A 118 -0.32 -4.19 33.87
C LEU A 118 0.24 -5.62 33.67
N PRO A 119 1.52 -5.87 33.92
CA PRO A 119 2.14 -7.20 33.72
C PRO A 119 1.45 -8.35 34.44
N GLY A 120 0.83 -8.08 35.60
CA GLY A 120 0.02 -9.08 36.35
C GLY A 120 -1.35 -9.36 35.72
N GLY A 121 -1.74 -8.65 34.66
CA GLY A 121 -3.05 -8.74 34.04
C GLY A 121 -4.14 -7.93 34.73
N GLU A 122 -3.78 -7.09 35.70
CA GLU A 122 -4.65 -6.05 36.24
C GLU A 122 -4.88 -4.96 35.19
N VAL A 123 -6.11 -4.46 35.11
CA VAL A 123 -6.48 -3.34 34.23
C VAL A 123 -6.66 -2.10 35.09
N LYS A 124 -5.89 -1.06 34.79
CA LYS A 124 -5.92 0.20 35.54
C LYS A 124 -6.08 1.38 34.59
N GLU A 125 -6.80 2.41 35.04
CA GLU A 125 -6.89 3.71 34.35
C GLU A 125 -5.85 4.67 34.92
N PHE A 126 -5.18 5.40 34.01
CA PHE A 126 -4.20 6.41 34.32
C PHE A 126 -4.69 7.76 33.76
N SER A 127 -4.67 8.80 34.56
CA SER A 127 -5.09 10.15 34.20
C SER A 127 -4.25 11.20 34.95
N GLY A 128 -4.26 12.45 34.48
CA GLY A 128 -3.51 13.55 35.07
C GLY A 128 -2.01 13.20 35.22
N GLN A 129 -1.44 13.38 36.38
CA GLN A 129 -0.01 13.12 36.66
C GLN A 129 0.37 11.63 36.53
N ASP A 130 -0.58 10.71 36.75
CA ASP A 130 -0.30 9.29 36.65
C ASP A 130 0.02 8.86 35.21
N LEU A 131 -0.46 9.61 34.17
CA LEU A 131 -0.10 9.39 32.79
C LEU A 131 1.41 9.43 32.53
N GLU A 132 2.19 10.14 33.36
CA GLU A 132 3.64 10.16 33.28
C GLU A 132 4.30 8.78 33.45
N MET A 133 3.59 7.81 34.03
CA MET A 133 4.07 6.44 34.18
C MET A 133 3.86 5.61 32.93
N ILE A 134 3.07 6.08 31.96
CA ILE A 134 2.70 5.38 30.74
C ILE A 134 3.21 6.07 29.49
N SER A 135 3.09 7.40 29.43
CA SER A 135 3.62 8.20 28.31
C SER A 135 5.15 8.18 28.29
N ASP A 136 5.77 8.26 27.10
CA ASP A 136 7.23 8.20 26.91
C ASP A 136 7.89 6.96 27.58
N ALA A 137 7.09 5.95 27.95
CA ALA A 137 7.55 4.74 28.66
C ALA A 137 7.76 3.53 27.72
N GLU A 138 7.52 3.67 26.42
CA GLU A 138 7.74 2.66 25.39
C GLU A 138 7.07 1.30 25.73
N GLY A 139 5.92 1.34 26.42
CA GLY A 139 5.21 0.15 26.88
C GLY A 139 5.97 -0.71 27.89
N THR A 140 6.96 -0.15 28.57
CA THR A 140 7.72 -0.87 29.62
C THR A 140 6.93 -1.09 30.90
N THR A 141 5.90 -0.29 31.16
CA THR A 141 5.11 -0.31 32.40
C THR A 141 3.73 -0.93 32.25
N GLY A 142 3.20 -1.00 31.01
CA GLY A 142 1.89 -1.56 30.75
C GLY A 142 1.58 -1.63 29.25
N LEU A 143 0.56 -2.39 28.91
CA LEU A 143 -0.01 -2.49 27.57
C LEU A 143 -1.24 -1.58 27.49
N ILE A 144 -1.16 -0.51 26.72
CA ILE A 144 -2.26 0.44 26.54
C ILE A 144 -3.40 -0.28 25.80
N SER A 145 -4.63 -0.19 26.30
CA SER A 145 -5.80 -0.83 25.72
C SER A 145 -6.87 0.17 25.26
N GLN A 146 -6.90 1.37 25.84
CA GLN A 146 -7.78 2.47 25.41
C GLN A 146 -7.12 3.80 25.72
N ILE A 147 -7.48 4.85 24.97
CA ILE A 147 -6.98 6.21 25.17
C ILE A 147 -8.14 7.18 24.96
N THR A 148 -8.32 8.11 25.89
CA THR A 148 -9.25 9.25 25.71
C THR A 148 -8.45 10.48 25.36
N LEU A 149 -8.72 11.05 24.20
CA LEU A 149 -8.01 12.19 23.61
C LEU A 149 -8.89 13.43 23.57
N ARG A 150 -8.27 14.61 23.71
CA ARG A 150 -8.88 15.89 23.37
C ARG A 150 -8.85 16.08 21.85
N VAL A 151 -9.98 16.46 21.29
CA VAL A 151 -10.13 16.88 19.90
C VAL A 151 -10.53 18.36 19.86
N GLN A 152 -10.74 18.90 18.67
CA GLN A 152 -11.24 20.28 18.49
C GLN A 152 -12.25 20.34 17.36
N LYS A 153 -13.05 21.40 17.32
CA LYS A 153 -13.93 21.69 16.19
C LYS A 153 -13.09 21.91 14.92
N ARG A 154 -13.59 21.41 13.82
CA ARG A 154 -12.96 21.61 12.52
C ARG A 154 -13.18 23.04 12.06
N THR A 155 -12.10 23.72 11.71
CA THR A 155 -12.06 25.05 11.12
C THR A 155 -11.28 25.04 9.82
N GLU A 156 -11.47 26.02 8.97
CA GLU A 156 -10.59 26.23 7.83
C GLU A 156 -9.21 26.68 8.31
N VAL A 157 -8.18 26.15 7.67
CA VAL A 157 -6.78 26.42 8.04
C VAL A 157 -6.16 27.37 7.02
N GLY A 158 -5.79 28.56 7.50
CA GLY A 158 -4.95 29.49 6.77
C GLY A 158 -3.48 29.13 6.95
N VAL A 159 -2.70 29.27 5.89
CA VAL A 159 -1.25 29.03 5.93
C VAL A 159 -0.48 30.22 5.38
N ALA A 160 0.74 30.40 5.91
CA ALA A 160 1.72 31.35 5.41
C ALA A 160 3.12 30.75 5.51
N ALA A 161 4.03 31.15 4.63
CA ALA A 161 5.42 30.75 4.71
C ALA A 161 6.33 31.97 4.77
N ILE A 162 7.41 31.86 5.54
CA ILE A 162 8.43 32.90 5.69
C ILE A 162 9.82 32.32 5.39
N ALA A 163 10.70 33.14 4.87
CA ALA A 163 12.12 32.84 4.75
C ALA A 163 12.95 33.73 5.65
N CYS A 164 14.03 33.17 6.20
CA CYS A 164 14.95 33.89 7.07
C CYS A 164 16.40 33.51 6.74
N PRO A 165 17.35 34.47 6.71
CA PRO A 165 18.72 34.19 6.27
C PRO A 165 19.52 33.34 7.26
N ASP A 166 19.23 33.45 8.55
CA ASP A 166 19.96 32.72 9.60
C ASP A 166 19.06 32.23 10.74
N ALA A 167 19.56 31.28 11.51
CA ALA A 167 18.84 30.62 12.58
C ALA A 167 18.60 31.52 13.81
N HIS A 168 19.46 32.52 14.07
CA HIS A 168 19.29 33.43 15.19
C HIS A 168 18.11 34.39 14.94
N LYS A 169 18.01 34.92 13.71
CA LYS A 169 16.87 35.74 13.28
C LYS A 169 15.57 34.92 13.28
N LEU A 170 15.63 33.68 12.82
CA LEU A 170 14.47 32.77 12.85
C LEU A 170 14.00 32.54 14.31
N ALA A 171 14.92 32.24 15.23
CA ALA A 171 14.61 32.06 16.65
C ALA A 171 13.95 33.30 17.25
N ARG A 172 14.45 34.50 16.89
CA ARG A 172 13.87 35.79 17.31
C ARG A 172 12.46 35.98 16.77
N ILE A 173 12.22 35.64 15.50
CA ILE A 173 10.87 35.67 14.91
C ILE A 173 9.91 34.78 15.72
N PHE A 174 10.32 33.56 16.05
CA PHE A 174 9.50 32.64 16.83
C PHE A 174 9.24 33.13 18.24
N GLN A 175 10.24 33.77 18.87
CA GLN A 175 10.06 34.39 20.20
C GLN A 175 9.10 35.58 20.11
N ASP A 176 9.21 36.45 19.08
CA ASP A 176 8.32 37.59 18.87
C ASP A 176 6.86 37.08 18.59
N PHE A 177 6.64 35.91 17.95
CA PHE A 177 5.32 35.30 17.82
C PHE A 177 4.69 34.93 19.15
N ILE A 178 5.52 34.44 20.09
CA ILE A 178 5.08 34.04 21.42
C ILE A 178 4.81 35.30 22.29
N ASP A 179 5.74 36.25 22.27
CA ASP A 179 5.64 37.47 23.09
C ASP A 179 4.47 38.36 22.69
N GLN A 180 4.11 38.37 21.38
CA GLN A 180 2.97 39.11 20.85
C GLN A 180 1.69 38.28 20.75
N GLU A 181 1.69 37.07 21.30
CA GLU A 181 0.55 36.16 21.38
C GLU A 181 -0.14 35.96 20.02
N LEU A 182 0.67 35.75 18.93
CA LEU A 182 0.09 35.44 17.64
C LEU A 182 -0.76 34.17 17.75
N PRO A 183 -2.03 34.18 17.26
CA PRO A 183 -2.93 33.02 17.32
C PRO A 183 -2.59 32.01 16.24
N LEU A 184 -1.39 31.39 16.36
CA LEU A 184 -0.93 30.34 15.49
C LEU A 184 -1.26 28.97 16.09
N TRP A 185 -1.75 28.05 15.25
CA TRP A 185 -1.96 26.66 15.61
C TRP A 185 -0.66 25.86 15.56
N SER A 186 0.11 26.04 14.48
CA SER A 186 1.34 25.30 14.25
C SER A 186 2.44 26.17 13.66
N VAL A 187 3.69 25.91 14.07
CA VAL A 187 4.90 26.52 13.53
C VAL A 187 5.88 25.40 13.28
N ILE A 188 6.17 25.13 11.99
CA ILE A 188 7.18 24.18 11.55
C ILE A 188 8.24 24.90 10.72
N PHE A 189 9.46 24.39 10.70
CA PHE A 189 10.54 25.01 9.91
C PHE A 189 11.50 23.97 9.33
N ILE A 190 12.18 24.34 8.27
CA ILE A 190 13.28 23.58 7.66
C ILE A 190 14.53 24.45 7.53
N ASN A 191 15.70 23.82 7.55
CA ASN A 191 16.95 24.53 7.31
C ASN A 191 17.28 24.64 5.80
N PRO A 192 18.23 25.55 5.40
CA PRO A 192 18.61 25.73 3.99
C PRO A 192 19.03 24.44 3.31
N ARG A 193 19.70 23.55 4.02
CA ARG A 193 20.14 22.26 3.48
C ARG A 193 18.97 21.33 3.13
N MET A 194 17.93 21.35 3.95
CA MET A 194 16.70 20.59 3.64
C MET A 194 16.00 21.14 2.40
N ALA A 195 15.88 22.46 2.29
CA ALA A 195 15.32 23.13 1.13
C ALA A 195 16.10 22.80 -0.16
N GLU A 196 17.45 22.89 -0.09
CA GLU A 196 18.32 22.50 -1.21
C GLU A 196 18.10 21.03 -1.62
N MET A 197 18.06 20.10 -0.69
CA MET A 197 17.89 18.67 -0.98
C MET A 197 16.48 18.40 -1.52
N LYS A 198 15.44 19.02 -1.01
CA LYS A 198 14.08 18.94 -1.59
C LYS A 198 14.10 19.42 -3.05
N ASN A 199 14.75 20.54 -3.33
CA ASN A 199 14.91 21.06 -4.70
C ASN A 199 15.66 20.09 -5.64
N ARG A 200 16.64 19.35 -5.12
CA ARG A 200 17.44 18.39 -5.90
C ARG A 200 16.76 17.03 -6.06
N ALA A 201 15.81 16.70 -5.19
CA ALA A 201 15.11 15.43 -5.27
C ALA A 201 14.44 15.29 -6.65
N PRO A 202 14.67 14.17 -7.38
CA PRO A 202 14.10 13.99 -8.70
C PRO A 202 12.56 13.93 -8.61
N VAL A 203 11.88 14.61 -9.51
CA VAL A 203 10.42 14.47 -9.67
C VAL A 203 10.14 13.05 -10.12
N MET A 204 9.21 12.40 -9.46
CA MET A 204 8.77 11.07 -9.88
C MET A 204 7.81 11.18 -11.04
N THR A 205 7.96 10.27 -11.99
CA THR A 205 7.06 10.17 -13.15
C THR A 205 6.34 8.83 -13.09
N HIS A 206 5.10 8.83 -13.53
CA HIS A 206 4.30 7.65 -13.74
C HIS A 206 3.74 7.71 -15.16
N HIS A 207 3.91 6.64 -15.93
CA HIS A 207 3.55 6.61 -17.34
C HIS A 207 4.04 7.84 -18.15
N GLY A 208 5.27 8.29 -17.83
CA GLY A 208 5.88 9.45 -18.51
C GLY A 208 5.42 10.82 -18.02
N HIS A 209 4.42 10.89 -17.15
CA HIS A 209 3.90 12.14 -16.60
C HIS A 209 4.39 12.38 -15.17
N PRO A 210 4.74 13.64 -14.80
CA PRO A 210 5.08 13.96 -13.42
C PRO A 210 3.86 13.76 -12.51
N VAL A 211 4.08 13.03 -11.42
CA VAL A 211 3.02 12.72 -10.42
C VAL A 211 3.03 13.69 -9.24
N GLU A 212 3.94 14.62 -9.21
CA GLU A 212 4.05 15.63 -8.18
C GLU A 212 4.36 17.00 -8.80
N HIS A 213 3.71 18.05 -8.28
CA HIS A 213 4.06 19.42 -8.59
C HIS A 213 5.30 19.81 -7.78
N LYS A 214 6.29 20.38 -8.44
CA LYS A 214 7.53 20.78 -7.80
C LYS A 214 7.62 22.29 -7.71
N VAL A 215 7.68 22.80 -6.49
CA VAL A 215 7.95 24.21 -6.20
C VAL A 215 9.41 24.37 -5.78
N ILE A 216 10.08 25.38 -6.29
CA ILE A 216 11.47 25.67 -5.92
C ILE A 216 11.50 26.52 -4.65
N LEU A 217 12.16 25.98 -3.63
CA LEU A 217 12.32 26.62 -2.33
C LEU A 217 13.56 27.52 -2.30
N PRO A 218 13.51 28.69 -1.65
CA PRO A 218 14.71 29.52 -1.46
C PRO A 218 15.76 28.82 -0.57
N ALA A 219 17.04 29.11 -0.80
CA ALA A 219 18.15 28.59 0.00
C ALA A 219 18.27 29.36 1.34
N ALA A 220 17.23 29.22 2.17
CA ALA A 220 17.08 29.93 3.44
C ALA A 220 16.45 29.01 4.49
N TYR A 221 16.41 29.45 5.74
CA TYR A 221 15.51 28.87 6.72
C TYR A 221 14.07 29.21 6.33
N ILE A 222 13.24 28.21 6.16
CA ILE A 222 11.84 28.40 5.78
C ILE A 222 10.97 27.93 6.95
N ALA A 223 10.04 28.78 7.41
CA ALA A 223 9.02 28.35 8.34
C ALA A 223 7.64 28.43 7.70
N VAL A 224 6.82 27.41 7.97
CA VAL A 224 5.42 27.33 7.57
C VAL A 224 4.56 27.47 8.83
N LEU A 225 3.63 28.40 8.76
CA LEU A 225 2.76 28.82 9.85
C LEU A 225 1.34 28.43 9.50
N ALA A 226 0.66 27.76 10.43
CA ALA A 226 -0.76 27.46 10.27
C ALA A 226 -1.58 28.15 11.37
N PHE A 227 -2.71 28.68 10.99
CA PHE A 227 -3.65 29.40 11.86
C PHE A 227 -5.09 29.15 11.41
N ARG A 228 -6.07 29.46 12.25
CA ARG A 228 -7.48 29.40 11.82
C ARG A 228 -7.74 30.51 10.82
N GLU A 229 -8.46 30.22 9.74
CA GLU A 229 -8.70 31.20 8.68
C GLU A 229 -9.41 32.46 9.21
N GLU A 230 -10.26 32.33 10.22
CA GLU A 230 -10.93 33.42 10.92
C GLU A 230 -9.94 34.41 11.58
N ASP A 231 -8.73 33.93 11.94
CA ASP A 231 -7.69 34.75 12.57
C ASP A 231 -6.80 35.47 11.55
N ARG A 232 -6.98 35.25 10.25
CA ARG A 232 -6.11 35.80 9.17
C ARG A 232 -5.90 37.31 9.29
N GLN A 233 -6.98 38.08 9.61
CA GLN A 233 -6.90 39.55 9.74
C GLN A 233 -6.05 39.98 10.95
N ALA A 234 -5.99 39.19 12.01
CA ALA A 234 -5.16 39.44 13.17
C ALA A 234 -3.70 38.95 12.94
N VAL A 235 -3.53 37.84 12.24
CA VAL A 235 -2.21 37.21 12.03
C VAL A 235 -1.38 37.96 11.00
N VAL A 236 -1.91 38.14 9.76
CA VAL A 236 -1.10 38.58 8.62
C VAL A 236 -0.44 39.96 8.83
N PRO A 237 -1.09 40.99 9.35
CA PRO A 237 -0.42 42.29 9.57
C PRO A 237 0.72 42.19 10.59
N LYS A 238 0.52 41.50 11.72
CA LYS A 238 1.53 41.31 12.76
C LYS A 238 2.68 40.46 12.25
N LEU A 239 2.39 39.39 11.51
CA LEU A 239 3.37 38.55 10.85
C LEU A 239 4.29 39.38 9.96
N ASN A 240 3.72 40.21 9.07
CA ASN A 240 4.47 41.11 8.19
C ASN A 240 5.42 42.03 8.99
N GLN A 241 4.93 42.61 10.10
CA GLN A 241 5.71 43.51 10.96
C GLN A 241 6.89 42.78 11.61
N ILE A 242 6.64 41.60 12.21
CA ILE A 242 7.66 40.81 12.92
C ILE A 242 8.74 40.32 11.93
N VAL A 243 8.33 39.75 10.81
CA VAL A 243 9.23 39.19 9.80
C VAL A 243 10.13 40.30 9.23
N LYS A 244 9.57 41.47 8.88
CA LYS A 244 10.32 42.60 8.36
C LYS A 244 11.32 43.16 9.40
N LYS A 245 10.94 43.24 10.68
CA LYS A 245 11.83 43.67 11.78
C LYS A 245 13.07 42.77 11.90
N CYS A 246 12.93 41.48 11.59
CA CYS A 246 14.00 40.51 11.68
C CYS A 246 14.70 40.25 10.32
N GLU A 247 14.51 41.11 9.32
CA GLU A 247 15.09 41.00 7.98
C GLU A 247 14.71 39.69 7.28
N GLY A 248 13.54 39.13 7.58
CA GLY A 248 12.95 38.01 6.90
C GLY A 248 12.04 38.42 5.75
N GLU A 249 11.59 37.46 4.98
CA GLU A 249 10.71 37.63 3.83
C GLU A 249 9.46 36.75 3.97
N ILE A 250 8.31 37.26 3.56
CA ILE A 250 7.10 36.45 3.40
C ILE A 250 7.13 35.85 1.99
N LEU A 251 7.03 34.53 1.92
CA LEU A 251 7.08 33.80 0.68
C LEU A 251 5.71 33.80 -0.03
N ARG A 252 5.74 33.49 -1.34
CA ARG A 252 4.52 33.36 -2.17
C ARG A 252 3.61 32.27 -1.59
N GLN A 253 2.30 32.48 -1.70
CA GLN A 253 1.28 31.54 -1.21
C GLN A 253 1.46 30.11 -1.75
N GLU A 254 1.85 29.98 -3.02
CA GLU A 254 2.17 28.71 -3.66
C GLU A 254 3.19 27.86 -2.87
N ILE A 255 4.22 28.51 -2.27
CA ILE A 255 5.22 27.83 -1.45
C ILE A 255 4.60 27.39 -0.10
N ALA A 256 3.77 28.23 0.49
CA ALA A 256 3.10 27.92 1.74
C ALA A 256 2.16 26.71 1.58
N ASP A 257 1.35 26.72 0.53
CA ASP A 257 0.40 25.66 0.22
C ASP A 257 1.15 24.35 -0.09
N HIS A 258 2.16 24.41 -0.96
CA HIS A 258 2.97 23.24 -1.31
C HIS A 258 3.65 22.60 -0.09
N GLU A 259 4.30 23.38 0.76
CA GLU A 259 4.98 22.86 1.94
C GLU A 259 3.98 22.33 2.98
N TRP A 260 2.82 22.97 3.10
CA TRP A 260 1.77 22.50 3.99
C TRP A 260 1.14 21.18 3.52
N GLU A 261 0.83 21.04 2.24
CA GLU A 261 0.30 19.80 1.66
C GLU A 261 1.28 18.64 1.80
N ASN A 262 2.58 18.92 1.60
CA ASN A 262 3.64 17.92 1.68
C ASN A 262 4.30 17.78 3.06
N ARG A 263 3.72 18.37 4.13
CA ARG A 263 4.29 18.37 5.49
C ARG A 263 4.54 17.00 6.11
N PHE A 264 3.92 15.96 5.58
CA PHE A 264 4.13 14.57 6.00
C PHE A 264 5.00 13.75 5.03
N LYS A 265 5.46 14.34 3.92
CA LYS A 265 6.32 13.69 2.92
C LYS A 265 7.81 14.05 3.08
N LEU A 266 8.30 14.05 4.30
CA LEU A 266 9.67 14.46 4.63
C LEU A 266 10.76 13.59 4.03
N MET A 267 10.44 12.31 3.76
CA MET A 267 11.41 11.33 3.31
C MET A 267 11.72 11.40 1.82
N VAL A 268 11.18 12.39 1.07
CA VAL A 268 11.50 12.59 -0.36
C VAL A 268 13.00 12.76 -0.60
N VAL A 269 13.73 13.35 0.35
CA VAL A 269 15.19 13.52 0.28
C VAL A 269 15.96 12.19 0.25
N LYS A 270 15.37 11.08 0.64
CA LYS A 270 15.97 9.74 0.51
C LYS A 270 16.12 9.29 -0.95
N ARG A 271 15.43 9.92 -1.87
CA ARG A 271 15.64 9.68 -3.30
C ARG A 271 17.04 10.10 -3.79
N LEU A 272 17.73 10.95 -3.02
CA LEU A 272 19.11 11.38 -3.30
C LEU A 272 20.17 10.48 -2.64
N GLY A 273 19.79 9.74 -1.59
CA GLY A 273 20.71 8.86 -0.90
C GLY A 273 19.91 7.83 -0.08
N PRO A 274 20.36 6.57 -0.01
CA PRO A 274 19.50 5.48 0.44
C PRO A 274 19.19 5.54 1.93
N SER A 275 19.91 6.32 2.75
CA SER A 275 19.68 6.34 4.19
C SER A 275 19.69 7.75 4.78
N LEU A 276 18.82 7.94 5.78
CA LEU A 276 18.82 9.09 6.68
C LEU A 276 18.95 8.58 8.12
N VAL A 277 20.03 8.94 8.79
CA VAL A 277 20.23 8.55 10.20
C VAL A 277 19.68 9.67 11.09
N PRO A 278 18.72 9.37 12.00
CA PRO A 278 18.10 10.38 12.83
C PRO A 278 19.09 10.94 13.86
N ALA A 279 19.09 12.27 14.00
CA ALA A 279 19.87 13.04 14.97
C ALA A 279 18.93 14.08 15.63
N GLU A 280 17.93 13.59 16.34
CA GLU A 280 16.81 14.38 16.84
C GLU A 280 17.08 14.90 18.26
N VAL A 281 16.87 16.20 18.45
CA VAL A 281 17.10 16.88 19.74
C VAL A 281 16.00 17.90 20.05
N VAL A 282 15.85 18.21 21.32
CA VAL A 282 15.00 19.28 21.81
C VAL A 282 15.89 20.33 22.46
N VAL A 283 15.72 21.58 22.07
CA VAL A 283 16.54 22.69 22.59
C VAL A 283 15.65 23.84 23.08
N PRO A 284 16.11 24.63 24.07
CA PRO A 284 15.44 25.86 24.40
C PRO A 284 15.37 26.80 23.18
N LEU A 285 14.23 27.46 22.96
CA LEU A 285 14.03 28.29 21.77
C LEU A 285 15.05 29.42 21.67
N ASP A 286 15.40 30.05 22.81
CA ASP A 286 16.41 31.12 22.92
C ASP A 286 17.85 30.66 22.58
N ARG A 287 18.07 29.34 22.44
CA ARG A 287 19.35 28.72 22.07
C ARG A 287 19.32 28.06 20.68
N LEU A 288 18.21 28.16 19.98
CA LEU A 288 18.07 27.52 18.66
C LEU A 288 19.15 27.99 17.68
N GLY A 289 19.41 29.30 17.61
CA GLY A 289 20.45 29.86 16.75
C GLY A 289 21.85 29.31 17.06
N ASP A 290 22.27 29.39 18.33
CA ASP A 290 23.56 28.89 18.78
C ASP A 290 23.78 27.41 18.47
N VAL A 291 22.73 26.59 18.69
CA VAL A 291 22.78 25.13 18.40
C VAL A 291 22.90 24.84 16.91
N MET A 292 22.14 25.55 16.09
CA MET A 292 22.15 25.36 14.64
C MET A 292 23.51 25.77 14.07
N GLU A 293 24.07 26.89 14.48
CA GLU A 293 25.37 27.38 14.04
C GLU A 293 26.50 26.43 14.46
N GLU A 294 26.54 25.99 15.72
CA GLU A 294 27.59 25.08 16.19
C GLU A 294 27.49 23.69 15.52
N ILE A 295 26.30 23.22 15.16
CA ILE A 295 26.16 21.97 14.38
C ILE A 295 26.78 22.16 12.98
N GLU A 296 26.51 23.26 12.32
CA GLU A 296 27.05 23.56 10.99
C GLU A 296 28.59 23.71 11.00
N ASP A 297 29.15 24.30 12.06
CA ASP A 297 30.58 24.40 12.24
C ASP A 297 31.28 23.06 12.50
N LYS A 298 30.70 22.22 13.35
CA LYS A 298 31.34 20.98 13.81
C LYS A 298 31.04 19.73 12.97
N VAL A 299 29.92 19.71 12.26
CA VAL A 299 29.49 18.57 11.44
C VAL A 299 29.55 18.91 9.96
N ASN A 300 30.64 18.54 9.33
CA ASN A 300 30.92 18.76 7.91
C ASN A 300 30.10 17.81 6.99
N GLN A 301 29.03 17.26 7.46
CA GLN A 301 28.10 16.45 6.71
C GLN A 301 26.80 17.24 6.47
N PRO A 302 26.09 17.03 5.38
CA PRO A 302 24.83 17.70 5.14
C PRO A 302 23.78 17.21 6.16
N VAL A 303 23.60 17.98 7.24
CA VAL A 303 22.55 17.70 8.22
C VAL A 303 21.29 18.40 7.76
N VAL A 304 20.29 17.62 7.34
CA VAL A 304 18.96 18.15 7.04
C VAL A 304 18.15 18.24 8.32
N LYS A 305 17.44 19.32 8.52
CA LYS A 305 16.71 19.60 9.74
C LYS A 305 15.32 20.11 9.42
N GLU A 306 14.36 19.55 10.11
CA GLU A 306 13.00 20.03 10.24
C GLU A 306 12.73 20.29 11.73
N GLY A 307 11.90 21.24 12.05
CA GLY A 307 11.60 21.52 13.43
C GLY A 307 10.15 21.89 13.66
N VAL A 308 9.73 21.68 14.91
CA VAL A 308 8.43 22.06 15.43
C VAL A 308 8.64 22.95 16.65
N ILE A 309 7.96 24.07 16.72
CA ILE A 309 8.01 24.97 17.88
C ILE A 309 6.90 24.60 18.87
N VAL A 310 7.28 24.45 20.11
CA VAL A 310 6.39 24.20 21.24
C VAL A 310 6.40 25.46 22.15
N LYS A 311 5.31 26.21 22.15
CA LYS A 311 5.19 27.47 22.91
C LYS A 311 5.39 27.27 24.42
N LYS A 312 4.87 26.16 24.94
CA LYS A 312 5.01 25.76 26.34
C LYS A 312 5.64 24.38 26.44
N GLY A 313 6.97 24.36 26.51
CA GLY A 313 7.75 23.15 26.66
C GLY A 313 7.62 22.48 28.02
N ARG A 314 8.29 21.34 28.22
CA ARG A 314 8.21 20.55 29.47
C ARG A 314 8.61 21.32 30.72
N ASN A 315 9.49 22.33 30.58
CA ASN A 315 9.93 23.17 31.68
C ASN A 315 9.15 24.52 31.77
N GLY A 316 8.01 24.61 31.09
CA GLY A 316 7.22 25.83 31.01
C GLY A 316 7.81 26.94 30.11
N LYS A 317 8.99 26.71 29.52
CA LYS A 317 9.64 27.61 28.57
C LYS A 317 9.45 27.13 27.13
N PRO A 318 9.53 28.04 26.14
CA PRO A 318 9.46 27.63 24.74
C PRO A 318 10.60 26.69 24.33
N GLU A 319 10.28 25.66 23.55
CA GLU A 319 11.25 24.67 23.05
C GLU A 319 11.13 24.52 21.53
N ALA A 320 12.24 24.25 20.87
CA ALA A 320 12.30 23.79 19.49
C ALA A 320 12.64 22.30 19.46
N VAL A 321 11.77 21.51 18.87
CA VAL A 321 12.02 20.10 18.58
C VAL A 321 12.63 20.02 17.19
N ILE A 322 13.91 19.62 17.11
CA ILE A 322 14.65 19.51 15.86
C ILE A 322 14.73 18.05 15.47
N LEU A 323 14.04 17.71 14.38
CA LEU A 323 14.10 16.41 13.72
C LEU A 323 15.23 16.45 12.68
N GLY A 324 16.47 16.21 13.13
CA GLY A 324 17.66 16.23 12.31
C GLY A 324 17.95 14.87 11.69
N PHE A 325 18.46 14.86 10.44
CA PHE A 325 18.90 13.64 9.76
C PHE A 325 20.24 13.86 9.09
N ILE A 326 21.10 12.84 9.14
CA ILE A 326 22.36 12.80 8.40
C ILE A 326 22.20 11.86 7.22
N PRO A 327 22.17 12.38 5.96
CA PRO A 327 22.18 11.55 4.76
C PRO A 327 23.45 10.71 4.66
N SER A 328 23.31 9.44 4.35
CA SER A 328 24.41 8.51 4.25
C SER A 328 24.04 7.29 3.41
N ASP A 329 25.02 6.45 3.11
CA ASP A 329 24.79 5.23 2.33
C ASP A 329 25.05 3.98 3.18
N GLN A 330 23.97 3.29 3.61
CA GLN A 330 24.07 2.09 4.45
C GLN A 330 24.78 0.92 3.76
N ARG A 331 25.04 0.97 2.47
CA ARG A 331 25.78 -0.05 1.73
C ARG A 331 27.30 0.12 1.89
N LYS A 332 27.75 1.29 2.35
CA LYS A 332 29.17 1.61 2.54
C LYS A 332 29.59 1.34 3.99
N PHE A 333 30.81 0.87 4.18
CA PHE A 333 31.38 0.63 5.51
C PHE A 333 31.38 1.88 6.38
N SER A 334 31.58 3.05 5.77
CA SER A 334 31.58 4.36 6.43
C SER A 334 30.25 4.69 7.18
N TYR A 335 29.13 4.06 6.78
CA TYR A 335 27.85 4.22 7.47
C TYR A 335 27.91 3.90 8.97
N ASN A 336 28.77 2.97 9.38
CA ASN A 336 28.91 2.57 10.77
C ASN A 336 29.43 3.73 11.68
N PHE A 337 30.03 4.75 11.11
CA PHE A 337 30.57 5.91 11.83
C PHE A 337 29.58 7.08 11.96
N VAL A 338 28.43 7.04 11.28
CA VAL A 338 27.44 8.13 11.30
C VAL A 338 26.93 8.40 12.71
N PHE A 339 26.80 7.36 13.53
CA PHE A 339 26.39 7.52 14.94
C PHE A 339 27.36 8.35 15.76
N GLY A 340 28.63 8.42 15.39
CA GLY A 340 29.59 9.35 16.00
C GLY A 340 29.16 10.81 15.84
N LEU A 341 28.72 11.18 14.62
CA LEU A 341 28.23 12.54 14.35
C LEU A 341 26.86 12.81 14.99
N VAL A 342 25.97 11.79 15.09
CA VAL A 342 24.73 11.92 15.86
C VAL A 342 25.02 12.27 17.33
N LEU A 343 26.04 11.62 17.93
CA LEU A 343 26.46 11.93 19.29
C LEU A 343 27.06 13.33 19.43
N THR A 344 27.73 13.85 18.40
CA THR A 344 28.18 15.25 18.34
C THR A 344 26.98 16.19 18.43
N ILE A 345 25.95 15.99 17.62
CA ILE A 345 24.73 16.82 17.61
C ILE A 345 24.05 16.80 18.99
N ILE A 346 23.93 15.62 19.59
CA ILE A 346 23.36 15.47 20.93
C ILE A 346 24.17 16.23 21.97
N LYS A 347 25.52 16.16 21.94
CA LYS A 347 26.39 16.91 22.87
C LYS A 347 26.27 18.41 22.70
N ILE A 348 26.14 18.89 21.46
CA ILE A 348 25.93 20.31 21.20
C ILE A 348 24.60 20.73 21.82
N ALA A 349 23.51 19.99 21.58
CA ALA A 349 22.23 20.30 22.19
C ALA A 349 22.31 20.35 23.74
N GLU A 350 22.95 19.34 24.35
CA GLU A 350 23.13 19.27 25.82
C GLU A 350 23.98 20.45 26.36
N LYS A 351 25.00 20.92 25.65
CA LYS A 351 25.80 22.11 26.00
C LYS A 351 24.94 23.37 26.17
N TYR A 352 23.90 23.49 25.34
CA TYR A 352 22.98 24.63 25.38
C TYR A 352 21.70 24.34 26.18
N GLY A 353 21.69 23.32 27.05
CA GLY A 353 20.55 23.00 27.91
C GLY A 353 19.45 22.18 27.23
N GLY A 354 19.71 21.70 26.05
CA GLY A 354 18.83 20.78 25.33
C GLY A 354 19.00 19.32 25.74
N ARG A 355 18.32 18.42 25.02
CA ARG A 355 18.32 16.99 25.31
C ARG A 355 18.06 16.18 24.03
N PRO A 356 18.38 14.86 23.98
CA PRO A 356 17.85 13.99 22.93
C PRO A 356 16.33 13.94 22.96
N TYR A 357 15.71 13.70 21.81
CA TYR A 357 14.25 13.73 21.67
C TYR A 357 13.56 12.55 22.38
N SER A 358 14.06 11.33 22.24
CA SER A 358 13.47 10.12 22.82
C SER A 358 14.54 9.16 23.36
N THR A 359 14.12 8.23 24.21
CA THR A 359 15.00 7.21 24.82
C THR A 359 15.18 5.98 23.94
N GLY A 360 14.12 5.32 23.56
CA GLY A 360 14.10 4.08 22.79
C GLY A 360 15.06 3.00 23.28
N LEU A 361 15.72 2.35 22.33
CA LEU A 361 16.80 1.39 22.54
C LEU A 361 18.17 2.07 22.76
N TYR A 362 18.40 3.19 22.09
CA TYR A 362 19.74 3.79 21.94
C TYR A 362 20.16 4.67 23.12
N PHE A 363 19.24 5.45 23.69
CA PHE A 363 19.56 6.50 24.66
C PHE A 363 19.03 6.24 26.07
N THR A 364 18.91 4.96 26.48
CA THR A 364 18.41 4.58 27.82
C THR A 364 19.26 5.15 28.96
N ARG A 365 20.58 5.39 28.74
CA ARG A 365 21.45 6.03 29.72
C ARG A 365 21.17 7.53 29.91
N LYS A 366 20.49 8.16 28.94
CA LYS A 366 20.09 9.57 28.96
C LYS A 366 18.64 9.79 29.42
N ALA A 367 17.99 8.77 29.95
CA ALA A 367 16.59 8.85 30.40
C ALA A 367 16.36 10.00 31.41
N GLY A 368 17.34 10.26 32.28
CA GLY A 368 17.25 11.38 33.24
C GLY A 368 17.33 12.78 32.60
N SER A 369 18.03 12.92 31.49
CA SER A 369 18.06 14.16 30.68
C SER A 369 16.78 14.31 29.86
N ILE A 370 16.29 13.23 29.27
CA ILE A 370 15.13 13.22 28.37
C ILE A 370 13.81 13.41 29.13
N LEU A 371 13.59 12.64 30.19
CA LEU A 371 12.35 12.62 30.97
C LEU A 371 12.35 13.60 32.17
N GLY A 372 13.51 14.11 32.55
CA GLY A 372 13.73 14.73 33.86
C GLY A 372 14.13 13.68 34.89
N LYS A 373 15.08 14.03 35.79
CA LYS A 373 15.64 13.10 36.80
C LYS A 373 14.59 12.52 37.73
N GLU A 374 13.68 13.38 38.20
CA GLU A 374 12.60 12.97 39.12
C GLU A 374 11.65 11.96 38.46
N ARG A 375 11.11 12.30 37.29
CA ARG A 375 10.20 11.41 36.53
C ARG A 375 10.88 10.12 36.16
N ALA A 376 12.14 10.13 35.71
CA ALA A 376 12.88 8.92 35.37
C ALA A 376 13.05 7.98 36.59
N ASN A 377 13.25 8.55 37.82
CA ASN A 377 13.32 7.79 39.06
C ASN A 377 11.95 7.22 39.48
N LYS A 378 10.89 8.03 39.40
CA LYS A 378 9.50 7.56 39.63
C LYS A 378 9.14 6.43 38.70
N LEU A 379 9.42 6.58 37.40
CA LEU A 379 9.16 5.56 36.38
C LEU A 379 9.93 4.25 36.65
N ARG A 380 11.19 4.35 37.10
CA ARG A 380 12.01 3.20 37.45
C ARG A 380 11.46 2.47 38.67
N ALA A 381 11.01 3.20 39.69
CA ALA A 381 10.39 2.65 40.90
C ALA A 381 9.05 1.97 40.55
N PHE A 382 8.21 2.65 39.79
CA PHE A 382 6.93 2.10 39.31
C PHE A 382 7.11 0.84 38.49
N LYS A 383 8.04 0.84 37.52
CA LYS A 383 8.39 -0.34 36.74
C LYS A 383 8.80 -1.52 37.62
N LYS A 384 9.63 -1.29 38.67
CA LYS A 384 10.05 -2.33 39.59
C LYS A 384 8.87 -2.90 40.38
N GLN A 385 7.92 -2.06 40.74
CA GLN A 385 6.71 -2.45 41.48
C GLN A 385 5.77 -3.30 40.61
N VAL A 386 5.40 -2.80 39.41
CA VAL A 386 4.38 -3.44 38.54
C VAL A 386 4.92 -4.59 37.72
N ASP A 387 6.21 -4.61 37.40
CA ASP A 387 6.87 -5.64 36.60
C ASP A 387 8.14 -6.20 37.25
N PRO A 388 8.04 -6.85 38.43
CA PRO A 388 9.20 -7.41 39.13
C PRO A 388 9.91 -8.50 38.33
N ARG A 389 9.20 -9.15 37.42
CA ARG A 389 9.73 -10.18 36.50
C ARG A 389 10.38 -9.63 35.24
N ARG A 390 10.26 -8.32 34.99
CA ARG A 390 10.84 -7.60 33.82
C ARG A 390 10.44 -8.22 32.49
N ILE A 391 9.15 -8.49 32.31
CA ILE A 391 8.60 -9.09 31.09
C ILE A 391 8.20 -8.06 30.05
N LEU A 392 7.72 -6.85 30.44
CA LEU A 392 7.28 -5.84 29.49
C LEU A 392 8.46 -5.06 28.93
N ASN A 393 8.63 -5.11 27.61
CA ASN A 393 9.62 -4.41 26.81
C ASN A 393 10.98 -4.23 27.51
N PRO A 394 11.65 -5.32 27.92
CA PRO A 394 12.83 -5.25 28.78
C PRO A 394 13.99 -4.54 28.10
N LYS A 395 14.88 -3.94 28.90
CA LYS A 395 16.09 -3.22 28.46
C LYS A 395 15.82 -1.96 27.60
N LYS A 396 14.70 -1.30 27.84
CA LYS A 396 14.32 -0.02 27.22
C LYS A 396 14.18 1.09 28.25
N VAL A 397 14.07 2.33 27.78
CA VAL A 397 13.80 3.55 28.54
C VAL A 397 14.76 3.76 29.70
N THR A 398 14.46 3.25 30.89
CA THR A 398 15.27 3.41 32.10
C THR A 398 16.23 2.26 32.39
N ALA A 399 16.19 1.20 31.58
CA ALA A 399 16.99 -0.01 31.77
C ALA A 399 18.15 -0.06 30.77
N SER A 400 19.38 -0.18 31.27
CA SER A 400 20.58 -0.27 30.46
C SER A 400 20.59 -1.52 29.56
N ASN A 401 21.08 -1.39 28.35
CA ASN A 401 21.30 -2.45 27.36
C ASN A 401 22.70 -2.33 26.73
N LEU A 402 23.08 -3.33 25.93
CA LEU A 402 24.43 -3.39 25.33
C LEU A 402 24.65 -2.24 24.33
N VAL A 403 23.64 -1.90 23.52
CA VAL A 403 23.72 -0.83 22.51
C VAL A 403 23.94 0.53 23.17
N SER A 404 23.13 0.87 24.20
CA SER A 404 23.27 2.14 24.90
C SER A 404 24.58 2.25 25.70
N LYS A 405 25.16 1.11 26.15
CA LYS A 405 26.49 1.08 26.76
C LYS A 405 27.58 1.37 25.73
N ALA A 406 27.53 0.70 24.57
CA ALA A 406 28.48 0.92 23.48
C ALA A 406 28.44 2.37 22.98
N LEU A 407 27.26 2.95 22.74
CA LEU A 407 27.11 4.36 22.38
C LEU A 407 27.65 5.29 23.48
N GLY A 408 27.51 4.93 24.75
CA GLY A 408 28.10 5.67 25.86
C GLY A 408 29.63 5.68 25.83
N VAL A 409 30.25 4.56 25.46
CA VAL A 409 31.71 4.49 25.28
C VAL A 409 32.14 5.31 24.07
N VAL A 410 31.48 5.13 22.92
CA VAL A 410 31.76 5.91 21.69
C VAL A 410 31.62 7.42 21.98
N SER A 411 30.64 7.81 22.79
CA SER A 411 30.45 9.22 23.19
C SER A 411 31.67 9.80 23.94
N LEU A 412 32.42 9.01 24.70
CA LEU A 412 33.65 9.50 25.37
C LEU A 412 34.76 9.84 24.37
N PHE A 413 34.82 9.05 23.27
CA PHE A 413 35.81 9.23 22.21
C PHE A 413 35.33 10.09 21.04
N GLU A 414 34.12 10.71 21.15
CA GLU A 414 33.52 11.53 20.09
C GLU A 414 34.47 12.59 19.52
N PRO A 415 35.27 13.36 20.32
CA PRO A 415 36.16 14.35 19.76
C PRO A 415 37.24 13.76 18.83
N LEU A 416 37.61 12.50 19.02
CA LEU A 416 38.56 11.78 18.16
C LEU A 416 37.86 11.15 16.94
N VAL A 417 36.59 10.70 17.10
CA VAL A 417 35.81 10.04 16.04
C VAL A 417 35.20 11.05 15.06
N ARG A 418 34.84 12.25 15.54
CA ARG A 418 34.21 13.31 14.74
C ARG A 418 35.01 13.72 13.49
N PRO A 419 36.29 14.06 13.55
CA PRO A 419 37.06 14.43 12.35
C PRO A 419 37.11 13.30 11.33
N PHE A 420 37.23 12.06 11.81
CA PHE A 420 37.17 10.87 10.97
C PHE A 420 35.81 10.71 10.32
N GLY A 421 34.70 10.82 11.10
CA GLY A 421 33.34 10.77 10.58
C GLY A 421 33.08 11.85 9.53
N ASN A 422 33.54 13.07 9.76
CA ASN A 422 33.39 14.18 8.82
C ASN A 422 34.08 13.94 7.47
N THR A 423 35.14 13.14 7.45
CA THR A 423 35.94 12.87 6.24
C THR A 423 35.48 11.62 5.48
N VAL A 424 35.10 10.56 6.20
CA VAL A 424 34.90 9.21 5.65
C VAL A 424 33.47 8.91 5.27
N ILE A 425 32.49 9.60 5.90
CA ILE A 425 31.08 9.31 5.64
C ILE A 425 30.68 9.75 4.24
N THR A 426 30.10 8.83 3.49
CA THR A 426 29.53 9.11 2.18
C THR A 426 28.29 9.99 2.32
N LYS A 427 28.37 11.20 1.80
CA LYS A 427 27.31 12.25 1.95
C LYS A 427 26.01 11.91 1.26
N VAL A 428 26.10 11.27 0.11
CA VAL A 428 24.98 10.86 -0.74
C VAL A 428 25.30 9.51 -1.35
N GLY A 429 24.30 8.64 -1.47
CA GLY A 429 24.46 7.37 -2.13
C GLY A 429 24.56 7.51 -3.65
N GLU A 430 25.18 6.54 -4.29
CA GLU A 430 25.24 6.41 -5.75
C GLU A 430 24.24 5.36 -6.20
N ARG A 431 23.43 5.71 -7.19
CA ARG A 431 22.49 4.76 -7.79
C ARG A 431 23.27 3.63 -8.48
N PRO A 432 22.88 2.36 -8.29
CA PRO A 432 23.52 1.27 -9.02
C PRO A 432 23.39 1.46 -10.53
N GLU A 433 24.47 1.27 -11.27
CA GLU A 433 24.44 1.28 -12.75
C GLU A 433 24.07 -0.09 -13.31
N LYS A 434 24.36 -1.15 -12.56
CA LYS A 434 24.14 -2.55 -12.94
C LYS A 434 23.11 -3.21 -12.03
N PRO A 435 22.45 -4.26 -12.53
CA PRO A 435 21.55 -5.06 -11.69
C PRO A 435 22.24 -5.62 -10.45
N VAL A 436 21.57 -5.57 -9.31
CA VAL A 436 22.05 -6.15 -8.04
C VAL A 436 21.40 -7.53 -7.87
N ARG A 437 22.18 -8.60 -7.98
CA ARG A 437 21.68 -9.99 -8.03
C ARG A 437 20.51 -10.15 -9.03
N GLY A 438 20.63 -9.51 -10.19
CA GLY A 438 19.62 -9.54 -11.24
C GLY A 438 18.46 -8.55 -11.06
N ILE A 439 18.32 -7.89 -9.91
CA ILE A 439 17.29 -6.87 -9.69
C ILE A 439 17.65 -5.60 -10.46
N PRO A 440 16.71 -5.01 -11.21
CA PRO A 440 16.93 -3.77 -11.96
C PRO A 440 17.50 -2.65 -11.08
N PRO A 441 18.44 -1.82 -11.60
CA PRO A 441 19.16 -0.82 -10.82
C PRO A 441 18.28 0.18 -10.08
N ASP A 442 17.18 0.62 -10.72
CA ASP A 442 16.21 1.53 -10.13
C ASP A 442 15.38 0.87 -9.01
N VAL A 443 14.92 -0.35 -9.22
CA VAL A 443 14.21 -1.12 -8.20
C VAL A 443 15.11 -1.38 -6.99
N ALA A 444 16.39 -1.75 -7.22
CA ALA A 444 17.38 -1.94 -6.17
C ALA A 444 17.62 -0.64 -5.37
N TRP A 445 17.72 0.51 -6.05
CA TRP A 445 17.82 1.82 -5.41
C TRP A 445 16.64 2.14 -4.51
N TYR A 446 15.40 1.93 -5.00
CA TYR A 446 14.20 2.19 -4.24
C TYR A 446 14.05 1.26 -3.03
N ALA A 447 14.47 0.01 -3.14
CA ALA A 447 14.49 -0.91 -2.00
C ALA A 447 15.36 -0.39 -0.85
N TYR A 448 16.54 0.18 -1.15
CA TYR A 448 17.38 0.81 -0.13
C TYR A 448 16.86 2.19 0.31
N SER A 449 16.21 2.93 -0.56
CA SER A 449 15.62 4.24 -0.25
C SER A 449 14.34 4.13 0.57
N CYS A 450 13.69 2.97 0.62
CA CYS A 450 12.52 2.75 1.46
C CYS A 450 12.84 3.01 2.94
N SER A 451 12.06 3.90 3.56
CA SER A 451 12.24 4.29 4.97
C SER A 451 11.73 3.25 5.96
N GLN A 452 11.01 2.22 5.50
CA GLN A 452 10.34 1.24 6.37
C GLN A 452 9.34 1.90 7.35
N CYS A 453 8.81 3.09 7.02
CA CYS A 453 7.93 3.88 7.88
C CYS A 453 6.55 3.26 8.09
N GLY A 454 6.05 2.46 7.13
CA GLY A 454 4.79 1.75 7.23
C GLY A 454 3.56 2.49 6.69
N TYR A 455 3.70 3.69 6.10
CA TYR A 455 2.56 4.43 5.53
C TYR A 455 1.77 3.65 4.47
N CYS A 456 2.46 2.78 3.73
CA CYS A 456 1.85 1.93 2.72
C CYS A 456 1.26 0.62 3.26
N ILE A 457 1.28 0.36 4.57
CA ILE A 457 0.72 -0.88 5.16
C ILE A 457 -0.79 -0.74 5.28
N ASP A 458 -1.24 0.34 5.91
CA ASP A 458 -2.64 0.54 6.25
C ASP A 458 -3.53 0.75 5.03
N GLU A 459 -2.94 1.28 3.97
CA GLU A 459 -3.59 1.50 2.70
C GLU A 459 -3.46 0.31 1.74
N CYS A 460 -2.75 -0.76 2.14
CA CYS A 460 -2.56 -1.91 1.29
C CYS A 460 -3.67 -2.94 1.49
N ASP A 461 -4.52 -3.09 0.51
CA ASP A 461 -5.62 -4.06 0.52
C ASP A 461 -5.13 -5.50 0.78
N GLN A 462 -3.91 -5.86 0.31
CA GLN A 462 -3.30 -7.15 0.62
C GLN A 462 -3.02 -7.34 2.11
N PHE A 463 -2.68 -6.27 2.80
CA PHE A 463 -2.49 -6.31 4.25
C PHE A 463 -3.83 -6.49 4.97
N TYR A 464 -4.86 -5.75 4.61
CA TYR A 464 -6.18 -5.89 5.23
C TYR A 464 -6.78 -7.27 4.99
N GLY A 465 -6.73 -7.75 3.77
CA GLY A 465 -7.27 -9.05 3.43
C GLY A 465 -6.60 -10.22 4.16
N ARG A 466 -5.30 -10.16 4.44
CA ARG A 466 -4.53 -11.24 5.07
C ARG A 466 -4.10 -10.95 6.50
N GLY A 467 -3.93 -9.68 6.86
CA GLY A 467 -3.33 -9.27 8.11
C GLY A 467 -1.82 -9.56 8.23
N TRP A 468 -1.12 -9.77 7.12
CA TRP A 468 0.30 -10.10 7.06
C TRP A 468 1.11 -8.99 6.41
N GLU A 469 2.00 -8.38 7.16
CA GLU A 469 2.82 -7.26 6.70
C GLU A 469 3.76 -7.63 5.54
N SER A 470 4.18 -8.88 5.42
CA SER A 470 5.00 -9.37 4.30
C SER A 470 4.34 -9.16 2.93
N GLN A 471 3.02 -9.11 2.88
CA GLN A 471 2.25 -8.87 1.65
C GLN A 471 2.13 -7.38 1.31
N SER A 472 2.40 -6.49 2.27
CA SER A 472 2.41 -5.03 2.05
C SER A 472 3.66 -4.58 1.29
N PRO A 473 3.66 -3.39 0.68
CA PRO A 473 4.85 -2.85 0.02
C PRO A 473 6.06 -2.72 0.95
N ARG A 474 5.85 -2.35 2.23
CA ARG A 474 6.92 -2.30 3.25
C ARG A 474 7.59 -3.67 3.41
N GLY A 475 6.80 -4.73 3.56
CA GLY A 475 7.31 -6.09 3.70
C GLY A 475 8.05 -6.55 2.45
N LYS A 476 7.50 -6.28 1.26
CA LYS A 476 8.14 -6.61 -0.02
C LYS A 476 9.48 -5.90 -0.20
N TRP A 477 9.59 -4.61 0.12
CA TRP A 477 10.87 -3.88 0.09
C TRP A 477 11.88 -4.47 1.07
N TYR A 478 11.44 -4.92 2.25
CA TYR A 478 12.31 -5.60 3.21
C TYR A 478 12.87 -6.90 2.63
N TRP A 479 12.00 -7.79 2.13
CA TRP A 479 12.41 -9.06 1.54
C TRP A 479 13.31 -8.90 0.32
N LEU A 480 13.05 -7.89 -0.51
CA LEU A 480 13.89 -7.59 -1.66
C LEU A 480 15.31 -7.19 -1.22
N ARG A 481 15.44 -6.44 -0.13
CA ARG A 481 16.75 -6.12 0.46
C ARG A 481 17.45 -7.36 0.99
N GLU A 482 16.75 -8.23 1.74
CA GLU A 482 17.30 -9.47 2.24
C GLU A 482 17.86 -10.35 1.10
N PHE A 483 17.11 -10.43 0.00
CA PHE A 483 17.57 -11.12 -1.22
C PHE A 483 18.82 -10.46 -1.82
N MET A 484 18.80 -9.14 -2.05
CA MET A 484 19.94 -8.43 -2.65
C MET A 484 21.22 -8.50 -1.81
N GLU A 485 21.10 -8.59 -0.51
CA GLU A 485 22.21 -8.72 0.43
C GLU A 485 22.64 -10.18 0.68
N GLY A 486 22.00 -11.14 0.03
CA GLY A 486 22.38 -12.58 0.07
C GLY A 486 21.98 -13.28 1.36
N ARG A 487 21.07 -12.72 2.15
CA ARG A 487 20.56 -13.36 3.36
C ARG A 487 19.38 -14.26 3.11
N GLU A 488 18.67 -14.06 2.01
CA GLU A 488 17.55 -14.89 1.58
C GLU A 488 17.69 -15.24 0.09
N ASP A 489 17.16 -16.39 -0.30
CA ASP A 489 17.00 -16.81 -1.68
C ASP A 489 15.52 -16.83 -2.07
N TRP A 490 15.22 -16.81 -3.38
CA TRP A 490 13.86 -16.79 -3.86
C TRP A 490 13.40 -18.19 -4.25
N ASP A 491 12.61 -18.78 -3.38
CA ASP A 491 11.74 -19.90 -3.72
C ASP A 491 10.43 -19.42 -4.37
N GLN A 492 9.56 -20.33 -4.78
CA GLN A 492 8.29 -19.97 -5.40
C GLN A 492 7.36 -19.19 -4.44
N PHE A 493 7.41 -19.49 -3.14
CA PHE A 493 6.62 -18.76 -2.16
C PHE A 493 7.01 -17.27 -2.09
N MET A 494 8.32 -16.98 -2.14
CA MET A 494 8.82 -15.62 -2.20
C MET A 494 8.45 -14.91 -3.51
N VAL A 495 8.54 -15.62 -4.64
CA VAL A 495 8.08 -15.10 -5.94
C VAL A 495 6.59 -14.74 -5.86
N ASP A 496 5.76 -15.64 -5.37
CA ASP A 496 4.31 -15.40 -5.18
C ASP A 496 4.05 -14.18 -4.29
N THR A 497 4.80 -14.07 -3.19
CA THR A 497 4.72 -12.92 -2.28
C THR A 497 5.06 -11.60 -2.99
N MET A 498 6.07 -11.61 -3.84
CA MET A 498 6.50 -10.41 -4.58
C MET A 498 5.50 -9.99 -5.66
N ILE A 499 4.91 -10.97 -6.37
CA ILE A 499 4.03 -10.65 -7.50
C ILE A 499 2.57 -10.39 -7.09
N VAL A 500 2.10 -10.85 -5.92
CA VAL A 500 0.72 -10.61 -5.47
C VAL A 500 0.49 -9.12 -5.17
N CYS A 501 -0.49 -8.52 -5.84
CA CYS A 501 -0.82 -7.09 -5.70
C CYS A 501 -2.08 -6.78 -6.52
N THR A 502 -2.96 -5.92 -6.05
CA THR A 502 -4.13 -5.46 -6.80
C THR A 502 -3.83 -4.41 -7.88
N THR A 503 -2.60 -3.92 -7.96
CA THR A 503 -2.17 -2.82 -8.86
C THR A 503 -2.93 -1.50 -8.65
N CYS A 504 -3.47 -1.28 -7.47
CA CYS A 504 -4.32 -0.11 -7.18
C CYS A 504 -3.55 1.21 -6.98
N GLU A 505 -2.22 1.17 -6.85
CA GLU A 505 -1.31 2.32 -6.68
C GLU A 505 -1.50 3.20 -5.44
N LEU A 506 -2.37 2.85 -4.53
CA LEU A 506 -2.59 3.63 -3.32
C LEU A 506 -1.31 3.79 -2.48
N CYS A 507 -0.43 2.79 -2.53
CA CYS A 507 0.89 2.85 -1.88
C CYS A 507 1.82 3.92 -2.48
N ASN A 508 1.71 4.25 -3.77
CA ASN A 508 2.47 5.34 -4.41
C ASN A 508 2.06 6.68 -3.79
N LEU A 509 0.76 6.91 -3.69
CA LEU A 509 0.18 8.13 -3.12
C LEU A 509 0.63 8.35 -1.66
N ARG A 510 0.64 7.28 -0.87
CA ARG A 510 0.93 7.32 0.57
C ARG A 510 2.42 7.31 0.91
N CYS A 511 3.29 7.01 -0.02
CA CYS A 511 4.72 6.89 0.27
C CYS A 511 5.33 8.22 0.72
N SER A 512 5.85 8.28 1.96
CA SER A 512 6.52 9.48 2.49
C SER A 512 7.79 9.88 1.73
N ALA A 513 8.40 8.92 1.01
CA ALA A 513 9.53 9.15 0.11
C ALA A 513 9.09 9.32 -1.35
N ALA A 514 7.78 9.23 -1.64
CA ALA A 514 7.20 9.25 -2.97
C ALA A 514 7.95 8.32 -3.95
N LEU A 515 8.15 7.06 -3.55
CA LEU A 515 8.78 6.04 -4.39
C LEU A 515 7.76 5.48 -5.39
N PRO A 516 8.16 5.11 -6.60
CA PRO A 516 7.31 4.47 -7.59
C PRO A 516 7.16 2.98 -7.25
N ILE A 517 6.29 2.69 -6.30
CA ILE A 517 6.18 1.36 -5.67
C ILE A 517 5.55 0.36 -6.65
N GLU A 518 4.36 0.65 -7.16
CA GLU A 518 3.67 -0.23 -8.10
C GLU A 518 4.46 -0.40 -9.41
N PRO A 519 5.00 0.66 -10.06
CA PRO A 519 5.85 0.51 -11.23
C PRO A 519 7.09 -0.36 -10.98
N SER A 520 7.63 -0.34 -9.76
CA SER A 520 8.74 -1.24 -9.38
C SER A 520 8.29 -2.70 -9.30
N TRP A 521 7.08 -2.96 -8.80
CA TRP A 521 6.52 -4.32 -8.79
C TRP A 521 6.24 -4.81 -10.21
N MET A 522 5.79 -3.95 -11.11
CA MET A 522 5.58 -4.31 -12.51
C MET A 522 6.90 -4.73 -13.19
N LYS A 523 7.97 -3.96 -13.00
CA LYS A 523 9.31 -4.33 -13.48
C LYS A 523 9.82 -5.64 -12.88
N LEU A 524 9.58 -5.84 -11.58
CA LEU A 524 9.99 -7.04 -10.89
C LEU A 524 9.22 -8.28 -11.39
N ARG A 525 7.93 -8.16 -11.69
CA ARG A 525 7.15 -9.25 -12.32
C ARG A 525 7.75 -9.66 -13.65
N GLY A 526 8.03 -8.69 -14.53
CA GLY A 526 8.71 -8.98 -15.79
C GLY A 526 10.05 -9.67 -15.57
N LYS A 527 10.86 -9.15 -14.64
CA LYS A 527 12.15 -9.78 -14.31
C LYS A 527 11.99 -11.23 -13.87
N LEU A 528 11.07 -11.51 -12.97
CA LEU A 528 10.90 -12.85 -12.42
C LEU A 528 10.27 -13.83 -13.40
N ILE A 529 9.21 -13.43 -14.08
CA ILE A 529 8.41 -14.33 -14.92
C ILE A 529 8.92 -14.37 -16.36
N HIS A 530 9.17 -13.21 -16.97
CA HIS A 530 9.65 -13.16 -18.35
C HIS A 530 11.15 -13.52 -18.45
N ASP A 531 12.03 -12.85 -17.68
CA ASP A 531 13.47 -13.06 -17.80
C ASP A 531 13.94 -14.33 -17.07
N ASP A 532 13.58 -14.49 -15.79
CA ASP A 532 14.07 -15.58 -14.93
C ASP A 532 13.25 -16.87 -15.05
N ARG A 533 12.17 -16.85 -15.87
CA ARG A 533 11.30 -18.00 -16.12
C ARG A 533 10.72 -18.64 -14.85
N LYS A 534 10.46 -17.84 -13.81
CA LYS A 534 9.73 -18.28 -12.62
C LYS A 534 8.25 -18.49 -12.95
N MET A 535 7.57 -19.30 -12.15
CA MET A 535 6.14 -19.56 -12.35
C MET A 535 5.31 -18.34 -11.93
N THR A 536 4.40 -17.90 -12.80
CA THR A 536 3.31 -16.97 -12.44
C THR A 536 2.20 -17.72 -11.70
N PHE A 537 1.13 -17.05 -11.28
CA PHE A 537 -0.02 -17.75 -10.69
C PHE A 537 -0.64 -18.70 -11.71
N PRO A 538 -0.85 -19.97 -11.35
CA PRO A 538 -1.28 -20.99 -12.29
C PRO A 538 -2.48 -20.63 -13.17
N PRO A 539 -3.58 -19.98 -12.69
CA PRO A 539 -4.69 -19.58 -13.54
C PRO A 539 -4.32 -18.64 -14.70
N PHE A 540 -3.21 -17.90 -14.60
CA PHE A 540 -2.74 -17.08 -15.73
C PHE A 540 -2.25 -17.91 -16.91
N GLU A 541 -1.83 -19.15 -16.69
CA GLU A 541 -1.48 -20.06 -17.79
C GLU A 541 -2.72 -20.45 -18.59
N MET A 542 -3.87 -20.67 -17.92
CA MET A 542 -5.15 -20.91 -18.59
C MET A 542 -5.58 -19.67 -19.38
N MET A 543 -5.51 -18.49 -18.78
CA MET A 543 -5.83 -17.23 -19.45
C MET A 543 -4.93 -16.98 -20.67
N ALA A 544 -3.64 -17.32 -20.58
CA ALA A 544 -2.70 -17.19 -21.69
C ALA A 544 -3.07 -18.14 -22.85
N ALA A 545 -3.39 -19.39 -22.55
CA ALA A 545 -3.80 -20.37 -23.54
C ALA A 545 -5.12 -19.96 -24.23
N ALA A 546 -6.12 -19.48 -23.46
CA ALA A 546 -7.38 -18.97 -23.99
C ALA A 546 -7.18 -17.72 -24.87
N LEU A 547 -6.27 -16.84 -24.45
CA LEU A 547 -5.96 -15.62 -25.18
C LEU A 547 -5.25 -15.90 -26.51
N GLU A 548 -4.38 -16.89 -26.55
CA GLU A 548 -3.73 -17.34 -27.79
C GLU A 548 -4.73 -17.96 -28.76
N ALA A 549 -5.68 -18.78 -28.26
CA ALA A 549 -6.68 -19.47 -29.08
C ALA A 549 -7.76 -18.49 -29.56
N GLU A 550 -8.41 -17.77 -28.67
CA GLU A 550 -9.65 -17.03 -28.95
C GLU A 550 -9.54 -15.51 -28.77
N GLY A 551 -8.37 -14.95 -28.42
CA GLY A 551 -8.15 -13.51 -28.25
C GLY A 551 -8.81 -12.91 -27.01
N ASN A 552 -9.24 -13.74 -26.05
CA ASN A 552 -9.81 -13.29 -24.79
C ASN A 552 -9.45 -14.26 -23.64
N ILE A 553 -9.52 -13.76 -22.40
CA ILE A 553 -9.12 -14.54 -21.20
C ILE A 553 -10.20 -15.51 -20.69
N TRP A 554 -11.43 -15.45 -21.23
CA TRP A 554 -12.60 -16.21 -20.81
C TRP A 554 -12.81 -17.48 -21.62
N ALA A 555 -11.91 -17.79 -22.56
CA ALA A 555 -12.03 -18.86 -23.54
C ALA A 555 -13.30 -18.81 -24.39
N GLY A 556 -14.06 -17.71 -24.36
CA GLY A 556 -15.24 -17.53 -25.22
C GLY A 556 -14.86 -17.51 -26.70
N TYR A 557 -15.64 -18.20 -27.54
CA TYR A 557 -15.35 -18.26 -28.97
C TYR A 557 -15.30 -16.88 -29.62
N ARG A 558 -14.26 -16.58 -30.40
CA ARG A 558 -14.11 -15.33 -31.16
C ARG A 558 -15.34 -15.02 -32.04
N LYS A 559 -16.00 -16.03 -32.60
CA LYS A 559 -17.22 -15.85 -33.38
C LYS A 559 -18.37 -15.22 -32.59
N ASP A 560 -18.39 -15.40 -31.28
CA ASP A 560 -19.43 -14.95 -30.37
C ASP A 560 -19.19 -13.59 -29.75
N ARG A 561 -18.02 -13.00 -29.99
CA ARG A 561 -17.61 -11.72 -29.42
C ARG A 561 -18.58 -10.56 -29.62
N THR A 562 -19.41 -10.63 -30.69
CA THR A 562 -20.33 -9.56 -31.07
C THR A 562 -21.78 -9.79 -30.63
N LYS A 563 -22.07 -10.88 -29.91
CA LYS A 563 -23.46 -11.25 -29.54
C LYS A 563 -24.13 -10.23 -28.60
N TRP A 564 -23.35 -9.53 -27.78
CA TRP A 564 -23.85 -8.52 -26.86
C TRP A 564 -24.26 -7.21 -27.53
N PHE A 565 -23.79 -6.95 -28.77
CA PHE A 565 -23.98 -5.66 -29.42
C PHE A 565 -25.45 -5.48 -29.85
N PRO A 566 -26.13 -4.37 -29.52
CA PRO A 566 -27.52 -4.13 -29.89
C PRO A 566 -27.74 -4.15 -31.41
N GLN A 567 -28.67 -4.96 -31.89
CA GLN A 567 -28.91 -5.18 -33.31
C GLN A 567 -29.34 -3.88 -34.05
N GLU A 568 -30.10 -3.04 -33.36
CA GLU A 568 -30.57 -1.76 -33.92
C GLU A 568 -29.40 -0.77 -34.18
N LEU A 569 -28.29 -0.90 -33.44
CA LEU A 569 -27.12 -0.05 -33.57
C LEU A 569 -26.06 -0.60 -34.57
N TRP A 570 -26.20 -1.87 -35.00
CA TRP A 570 -25.21 -2.53 -35.83
C TRP A 570 -24.98 -1.82 -37.17
N LYS A 571 -26.04 -1.33 -37.83
CA LYS A 571 -25.94 -0.62 -39.10
C LYS A 571 -25.26 0.77 -38.95
N LYS A 572 -25.34 1.35 -37.77
CA LYS A 572 -24.81 2.70 -37.49
C LYS A 572 -23.37 2.66 -36.97
N HIS A 573 -23.02 1.64 -36.23
CA HIS A 573 -21.75 1.58 -35.49
C HIS A 573 -20.98 0.25 -35.66
N GLY A 574 -21.43 -0.67 -36.47
CA GLY A 574 -20.79 -1.96 -36.73
C GLY A 574 -19.45 -1.81 -37.47
N PRO A 575 -18.68 -2.91 -37.64
CA PRO A 575 -17.32 -2.88 -38.19
C PRO A 575 -17.18 -2.32 -39.61
N GLU A 576 -18.27 -2.35 -40.38
CA GLU A 576 -18.30 -1.81 -41.75
C GLU A 576 -18.40 -0.29 -41.85
N VAL A 577 -18.69 0.37 -40.69
CA VAL A 577 -18.83 1.81 -40.60
C VAL A 577 -17.45 2.42 -40.32
N LYS A 578 -17.09 3.47 -41.05
CA LYS A 578 -15.84 4.20 -40.81
C LYS A 578 -16.09 5.39 -39.87
N SER A 579 -15.33 5.48 -38.82
CA SER A 579 -15.29 6.61 -37.89
C SER A 579 -13.87 6.89 -37.41
N LYS A 580 -13.64 8.12 -36.96
CA LYS A 580 -12.39 8.52 -36.30
C LYS A 580 -12.27 7.90 -34.91
N ASN A 581 -13.40 7.50 -34.32
CA ASN A 581 -13.46 6.89 -33.01
C ASN A 581 -13.75 5.40 -33.15
N VAL A 582 -12.99 4.58 -32.43
CA VAL A 582 -13.28 3.14 -32.23
C VAL A 582 -13.78 2.96 -30.82
N TYR A 583 -14.93 2.28 -30.65
CA TYR A 583 -15.31 1.75 -29.36
C TYR A 583 -14.60 0.40 -29.11
N PHE A 584 -13.83 0.33 -28.04
CA PHE A 584 -13.12 -0.85 -27.59
C PHE A 584 -13.83 -1.44 -26.36
N ALA A 585 -14.56 -2.54 -26.54
CA ALA A 585 -15.37 -3.15 -25.50
C ALA A 585 -14.55 -3.85 -24.41
N GLY A 586 -13.43 -4.47 -24.80
CA GLY A 586 -12.68 -5.37 -23.93
C GLY A 586 -13.33 -6.77 -23.81
N CYS A 587 -12.65 -7.67 -23.11
CA CYS A 587 -13.07 -9.06 -23.07
C CYS A 587 -14.17 -9.35 -22.05
N THR A 588 -14.15 -8.72 -20.87
CA THR A 588 -15.15 -9.00 -19.82
C THR A 588 -16.54 -8.50 -20.23
N ALA A 589 -16.63 -7.29 -20.76
CA ALA A 589 -17.87 -6.76 -21.32
C ALA A 589 -18.38 -7.53 -22.55
N SER A 590 -17.46 -8.21 -23.29
CA SER A 590 -17.86 -9.00 -24.46
C SER A 590 -18.37 -10.40 -24.12
N TYR A 591 -17.96 -11.00 -22.99
CA TYR A 591 -18.22 -12.41 -22.72
C TYR A 591 -18.87 -12.71 -21.36
N VAL A 592 -18.86 -11.77 -20.41
CA VAL A 592 -19.38 -12.01 -19.05
C VAL A 592 -20.38 -10.93 -18.63
N GLU A 593 -19.98 -9.66 -18.59
CA GLU A 593 -20.84 -8.54 -18.22
C GLU A 593 -21.28 -7.78 -19.46
N ASN A 594 -22.13 -8.41 -20.27
CA ASN A 594 -22.57 -7.93 -21.59
C ASN A 594 -23.41 -6.65 -21.50
N ASP A 595 -24.05 -6.40 -20.37
CA ASP A 595 -24.77 -5.19 -20.05
C ASP A 595 -23.89 -3.94 -20.14
N ILE A 596 -22.64 -4.01 -19.68
CA ILE A 596 -21.67 -2.90 -19.75
C ILE A 596 -21.43 -2.48 -21.20
N GLY A 597 -21.14 -3.46 -22.07
CA GLY A 597 -20.90 -3.21 -23.49
C GLY A 597 -22.11 -2.60 -24.19
N ALA A 598 -23.26 -3.27 -24.04
CA ALA A 598 -24.53 -2.88 -24.66
C ALA A 598 -24.99 -1.49 -24.18
N ALA A 599 -24.88 -1.22 -22.89
CA ALA A 599 -25.24 0.07 -22.32
C ALA A 599 -24.28 1.19 -22.74
N SER A 600 -22.96 0.92 -22.77
CA SER A 600 -21.99 1.93 -23.19
C SER A 600 -22.21 2.42 -24.63
N VAL A 601 -22.43 1.48 -25.57
CA VAL A 601 -22.71 1.87 -26.99
C VAL A 601 -24.07 2.54 -27.12
N THR A 602 -25.09 2.12 -26.35
CA THR A 602 -26.41 2.75 -26.34
C THR A 602 -26.34 4.18 -25.78
N LEU A 603 -25.57 4.40 -24.72
CA LEU A 603 -25.37 5.71 -24.11
C LEU A 603 -24.58 6.65 -25.00
N LEU A 604 -23.53 6.16 -25.66
CA LEU A 604 -22.74 6.92 -26.64
C LEU A 604 -23.59 7.32 -27.85
N ASP A 605 -24.41 6.40 -28.37
CA ASP A 605 -25.33 6.68 -29.48
C ASP A 605 -26.37 7.74 -29.08
N ALA A 606 -26.98 7.59 -27.91
CA ALA A 606 -27.94 8.56 -27.38
C ALA A 606 -27.33 9.95 -27.15
N ALA A 607 -26.05 10.01 -26.79
CA ALA A 607 -25.29 11.24 -26.66
C ALA A 607 -24.79 11.82 -27.99
N GLY A 608 -25.15 11.21 -29.13
CA GLY A 608 -24.80 11.66 -30.47
C GLY A 608 -23.32 11.51 -30.81
N VAL A 609 -22.64 10.53 -30.20
CA VAL A 609 -21.23 10.24 -30.47
C VAL A 609 -21.09 9.32 -31.66
N ASP A 610 -20.27 9.72 -32.64
CA ASP A 610 -19.95 8.90 -33.78
C ASP A 610 -18.76 7.97 -33.45
N PHE A 611 -18.94 6.64 -33.67
CA PHE A 611 -17.91 5.63 -33.43
C PHE A 611 -18.13 4.39 -34.31
N THR A 612 -17.10 3.55 -34.43
CA THR A 612 -17.21 2.20 -34.98
C THR A 612 -16.77 1.16 -33.96
N TYR A 613 -17.30 -0.05 -34.03
CA TYR A 613 -16.89 -1.19 -33.21
C TYR A 613 -16.02 -2.13 -34.03
N LEU A 614 -14.90 -2.61 -33.50
CA LEU A 614 -13.96 -3.49 -34.22
C LEU A 614 -14.53 -4.89 -34.51
N GLY A 615 -15.56 -5.30 -33.79
CA GLY A 615 -16.16 -6.62 -33.98
C GLY A 615 -15.22 -7.76 -33.55
N LYS A 616 -15.16 -8.78 -34.40
CA LYS A 616 -14.41 -10.01 -34.14
C LYS A 616 -12.88 -9.87 -34.20
N VAL A 617 -12.35 -8.75 -34.74
CA VAL A 617 -10.89 -8.52 -34.80
C VAL A 617 -10.32 -7.93 -33.51
N GLU A 618 -11.18 -7.41 -32.64
CA GLU A 618 -10.78 -6.95 -31.32
C GLU A 618 -10.23 -8.10 -30.46
N ASN A 619 -9.13 -7.89 -29.76
CA ASN A 619 -8.61 -8.81 -28.76
C ASN A 619 -8.70 -8.21 -27.37
N CYS A 620 -8.42 -9.00 -26.33
CA CYS A 620 -8.18 -8.48 -24.99
C CYS A 620 -7.13 -7.35 -25.02
N CYS A 621 -7.22 -6.36 -24.14
CA CYS A 621 -6.21 -5.32 -24.04
C CYS A 621 -4.83 -5.82 -23.54
N GLY A 622 -4.75 -7.05 -23.03
CA GLY A 622 -3.50 -7.66 -22.58
C GLY A 622 -3.09 -7.33 -21.14
N THR A 623 -3.85 -6.51 -20.40
CA THR A 623 -3.57 -6.22 -18.99
C THR A 623 -3.28 -7.47 -18.15
N PRO A 624 -4.04 -8.58 -18.24
CA PRO A 624 -3.76 -9.78 -17.45
C PRO A 624 -2.38 -10.38 -17.75
N MET A 625 -1.92 -10.32 -18.99
CA MET A 625 -0.60 -10.82 -19.37
C MET A 625 0.52 -9.90 -18.92
N LEU A 626 0.31 -8.60 -19.01
CA LEU A 626 1.26 -7.60 -18.49
C LEU A 626 1.50 -7.81 -16.98
N VAL A 627 0.40 -7.86 -16.19
CA VAL A 627 0.49 -8.02 -14.72
C VAL A 627 0.93 -9.41 -14.30
N ALA A 628 0.73 -10.43 -15.13
CA ALA A 628 1.25 -11.78 -14.91
C ALA A 628 2.76 -11.91 -15.20
N GLY A 629 3.39 -10.89 -15.79
CA GLY A 629 4.78 -10.96 -16.26
C GLY A 629 4.99 -11.69 -17.58
N LYS A 630 3.92 -12.04 -18.30
CA LYS A 630 3.96 -12.73 -19.61
C LYS A 630 4.09 -11.71 -20.75
N TRP A 631 5.19 -11.00 -20.76
CA TRP A 631 5.37 -9.81 -21.59
C TRP A 631 5.44 -10.09 -23.09
N GLU A 632 5.95 -11.24 -23.47
CA GLU A 632 6.00 -11.65 -24.88
C GLU A 632 4.59 -11.80 -25.51
N LEU A 633 3.67 -12.44 -24.78
CA LEU A 633 2.27 -12.58 -25.20
C LEU A 633 1.56 -11.22 -25.17
N PHE A 634 1.83 -10.41 -24.15
CA PHE A 634 1.30 -9.04 -24.05
C PHE A 634 1.70 -8.21 -25.30
N GLU A 635 2.97 -8.19 -25.67
CA GLU A 635 3.47 -7.45 -26.85
C GLU A 635 2.75 -7.90 -28.13
N LYS A 636 2.62 -9.21 -28.35
CA LYS A 636 1.94 -9.78 -29.50
C LYS A 636 0.50 -9.28 -29.63
N ILE A 637 -0.22 -9.19 -28.50
CA ILE A 637 -1.61 -8.73 -28.46
C ILE A 637 -1.71 -7.23 -28.68
N MET A 638 -0.84 -6.45 -28.04
CA MET A 638 -0.74 -5.01 -28.21
C MET A 638 -0.57 -4.64 -29.69
N ARG A 639 0.36 -5.30 -30.39
CA ARG A 639 0.60 -5.06 -31.84
C ARG A 639 -0.66 -5.31 -32.67
N LYS A 640 -1.36 -6.44 -32.44
CA LYS A 640 -2.60 -6.77 -33.13
C LYS A 640 -3.71 -5.72 -32.92
N ASN A 641 -3.86 -5.26 -31.68
CA ASN A 641 -4.89 -4.27 -31.37
C ASN A 641 -4.57 -2.90 -31.99
N ILE A 642 -3.30 -2.45 -31.95
CA ILE A 642 -2.88 -1.21 -32.62
C ILE A 642 -3.12 -1.28 -34.12
N GLU A 643 -2.78 -2.40 -34.74
CA GLU A 643 -3.00 -2.63 -36.17
C GLU A 643 -4.50 -2.61 -36.52
N ALA A 644 -5.35 -3.29 -35.76
CA ALA A 644 -6.80 -3.30 -35.98
C ALA A 644 -7.43 -1.88 -35.93
N VAL A 645 -6.99 -1.03 -35.00
CA VAL A 645 -7.46 0.36 -34.92
C VAL A 645 -6.98 1.18 -36.12
N LYS A 646 -5.72 0.98 -36.54
CA LYS A 646 -5.18 1.66 -37.74
C LYS A 646 -5.88 1.24 -39.01
N GLU A 647 -6.18 -0.04 -39.18
CA GLU A 647 -6.93 -0.59 -40.33
C GLU A 647 -8.37 -0.07 -40.39
N ALA A 648 -9.01 0.13 -39.23
CA ALA A 648 -10.31 0.77 -39.15
C ALA A 648 -10.27 2.27 -39.55
N GLY A 649 -9.08 2.85 -39.72
CA GLY A 649 -8.87 4.26 -40.07
C GLY A 649 -9.15 5.25 -38.93
N ALA A 650 -9.15 4.75 -37.69
CA ALA A 650 -9.39 5.54 -36.49
C ALA A 650 -8.10 6.07 -35.86
N ASP A 651 -8.21 7.17 -35.15
CA ASP A 651 -7.12 7.78 -34.39
C ASP A 651 -7.45 7.92 -32.90
N THR A 652 -8.67 7.55 -32.50
CA THR A 652 -9.14 7.65 -31.12
C THR A 652 -9.85 6.36 -30.70
N VAL A 653 -9.52 5.87 -29.52
CA VAL A 653 -10.17 4.71 -28.89
C VAL A 653 -11.03 5.20 -27.74
N ILE A 654 -12.30 4.83 -27.71
CA ILE A 654 -13.23 5.04 -26.60
C ILE A 654 -13.39 3.70 -25.88
N THR A 655 -13.10 3.67 -24.58
CA THR A 655 -13.16 2.48 -23.76
C THR A 655 -14.30 2.52 -22.74
N SER A 656 -14.77 1.37 -22.27
CA SER A 656 -15.68 1.24 -21.13
C SER A 656 -15.06 0.50 -19.93
N CYS A 657 -13.75 0.20 -20.01
CA CYS A 657 -13.04 -0.50 -18.94
C CYS A 657 -11.79 0.29 -18.56
N PRO A 658 -11.61 0.65 -17.26
CA PRO A 658 -10.43 1.35 -16.75
C PRO A 658 -9.09 0.69 -17.06
N ALA A 659 -9.03 -0.65 -17.00
CA ALA A 659 -7.81 -1.37 -17.37
C ALA A 659 -7.50 -1.23 -18.87
N CYS A 660 -8.52 -1.27 -19.73
CA CYS A 660 -8.36 -1.00 -21.16
C CYS A 660 -7.94 0.45 -21.41
N ASP A 661 -8.54 1.43 -20.70
CA ASP A 661 -8.17 2.84 -20.79
C ASP A 661 -6.69 3.05 -20.44
N MET A 662 -6.23 2.52 -19.30
CA MET A 662 -4.83 2.57 -18.89
C MET A 662 -3.89 1.99 -19.96
N MET A 663 -4.27 0.84 -20.56
CA MET A 663 -3.46 0.20 -21.61
C MET A 663 -3.32 1.09 -22.83
N TRP A 664 -4.42 1.62 -23.39
CA TRP A 664 -4.43 2.46 -24.57
C TRP A 664 -3.84 3.86 -24.33
N ARG A 665 -4.07 4.44 -23.14
CA ARG A 665 -3.67 5.81 -22.82
C ARG A 665 -2.18 5.91 -22.44
N TYR A 666 -1.62 4.89 -21.74
CA TYR A 666 -0.27 4.96 -21.17
C TYR A 666 0.62 3.78 -21.53
N THR A 667 0.15 2.55 -21.35
CA THR A 667 1.01 1.38 -21.51
C THR A 667 1.41 1.11 -22.94
N TYR A 668 0.45 1.18 -23.87
CA TYR A 668 0.74 0.97 -25.29
C TYR A 668 1.69 2.04 -25.87
N PRO A 669 1.52 3.36 -25.61
CA PRO A 669 2.50 4.36 -26.03
C PRO A 669 3.90 4.09 -25.47
N GLU A 670 4.01 3.80 -24.17
CA GLU A 670 5.30 3.51 -23.52
C GLU A 670 6.01 2.29 -24.15
N TRP A 671 5.26 1.20 -24.40
CA TRP A 671 5.82 0.03 -25.04
C TRP A 671 6.10 0.23 -26.53
N ALA A 672 5.25 0.97 -27.23
CA ALA A 672 5.49 1.33 -28.63
C ALA A 672 6.77 2.14 -28.79
N GLU A 673 7.03 3.11 -27.89
CA GLU A 673 8.28 3.86 -27.86
C GLU A 673 9.48 2.93 -27.64
N LYS A 674 9.44 2.05 -26.66
CA LYS A 674 10.49 1.05 -26.38
C LYS A 674 10.78 0.13 -27.57
N LEU A 675 9.76 -0.18 -28.36
CA LEU A 675 9.81 -1.08 -29.50
C LEU A 675 10.03 -0.35 -30.84
N GLY A 676 10.19 0.98 -30.83
CA GLY A 676 10.38 1.80 -32.03
C GLY A 676 9.16 1.82 -32.96
N MET A 677 7.94 1.65 -32.42
CA MET A 677 6.69 1.68 -33.18
C MET A 677 6.10 3.08 -33.24
N ASP A 678 5.53 3.48 -34.40
CA ASP A 678 4.73 4.70 -34.50
C ASP A 678 3.37 4.52 -33.82
N TYR A 679 3.13 5.30 -32.77
CA TYR A 679 1.88 5.33 -31.99
C TYR A 679 1.33 6.74 -31.91
N LYS A 680 0.10 6.95 -32.45
CA LYS A 680 -0.57 8.27 -32.44
C LYS A 680 -2.04 8.17 -32.01
N ILE A 681 -2.43 7.02 -31.47
CA ILE A 681 -3.81 6.74 -31.07
C ILE A 681 -4.10 7.43 -29.74
N LYS A 682 -5.17 8.21 -29.69
CA LYS A 682 -5.69 8.83 -28.47
C LYS A 682 -6.63 7.85 -27.76
N CYS A 683 -6.74 7.97 -26.44
CA CYS A 683 -7.68 7.18 -25.66
C CYS A 683 -8.55 8.10 -24.78
N ARG A 684 -9.85 7.78 -24.71
CA ARG A 684 -10.81 8.43 -23.83
C ARG A 684 -11.73 7.35 -23.22
N HIS A 685 -12.08 7.50 -21.97
CA HIS A 685 -13.12 6.68 -21.39
C HIS A 685 -14.51 7.21 -21.76
N TYR A 686 -15.52 6.34 -21.95
CA TYR A 686 -16.87 6.77 -22.34
C TYR A 686 -17.46 7.82 -21.39
N SER A 687 -17.15 7.72 -20.09
CA SER A 687 -17.65 8.68 -19.10
C SER A 687 -17.15 10.10 -19.33
N GLU A 688 -15.92 10.29 -19.83
CA GLU A 688 -15.39 11.60 -20.22
C GLU A 688 -16.16 12.18 -21.40
N VAL A 689 -16.46 11.32 -22.38
CA VAL A 689 -17.18 11.72 -23.61
C VAL A 689 -18.64 12.12 -23.29
N VAL A 690 -19.31 11.31 -22.48
CA VAL A 690 -20.70 11.57 -22.07
C VAL A 690 -20.79 12.80 -21.14
N ALA A 691 -19.87 12.93 -20.17
CA ALA A 691 -19.82 14.12 -19.31
C ALA A 691 -19.61 15.42 -20.10
N GLU A 692 -18.78 15.40 -21.15
CA GLU A 692 -18.63 16.55 -22.06
C GLU A 692 -19.96 16.93 -22.71
N LYS A 693 -20.72 15.94 -23.20
CA LYS A 693 -22.04 16.16 -23.81
C LYS A 693 -23.10 16.66 -22.81
N VAL A 694 -23.06 16.16 -21.57
CA VAL A 694 -23.89 16.66 -20.49
C VAL A 694 -23.53 18.11 -20.15
N ARG A 695 -22.27 18.41 -20.03
CA ARG A 695 -21.75 19.75 -19.68
C ARG A 695 -22.06 20.80 -20.75
N SER A 696 -21.97 20.44 -22.03
CA SER A 696 -22.34 21.32 -23.13
C SER A 696 -23.85 21.51 -23.29
N GLY A 697 -24.67 20.69 -22.65
CA GLY A 697 -26.12 20.67 -22.77
C GLY A 697 -26.65 19.95 -24.02
N ASP A 698 -25.75 19.33 -24.81
CA ASP A 698 -26.10 18.55 -26.02
C ASP A 698 -26.82 17.24 -25.66
N PHE A 699 -26.68 16.76 -24.42
CA PHE A 699 -27.29 15.53 -23.95
C PHE A 699 -27.92 15.70 -22.56
N LYS A 700 -29.14 15.15 -22.41
CA LYS A 700 -29.90 15.16 -21.15
C LYS A 700 -30.62 13.85 -20.93
N PHE A 701 -30.67 13.38 -19.69
CA PHE A 701 -31.48 12.23 -19.29
C PHE A 701 -32.96 12.61 -19.19
N ALA A 702 -33.83 11.73 -19.69
CA ALA A 702 -35.26 12.02 -19.82
C ALA A 702 -36.11 11.58 -18.61
N GLN A 703 -35.70 10.46 -17.96
CA GLN A 703 -36.49 9.85 -16.89
C GLN A 703 -35.78 9.94 -15.53
N PRO A 704 -36.54 10.19 -14.44
CA PRO A 704 -35.96 10.22 -13.10
C PRO A 704 -35.73 8.80 -12.55
N ILE A 705 -34.64 8.66 -11.76
CA ILE A 705 -34.35 7.46 -10.98
C ILE A 705 -34.25 7.87 -9.51
N ASN A 706 -35.28 7.52 -8.72
CA ASN A 706 -35.34 7.87 -7.30
C ASN A 706 -34.58 6.82 -6.45
N LYS A 707 -33.26 6.92 -6.41
CA LYS A 707 -32.40 6.05 -5.60
C LYS A 707 -31.30 6.86 -4.92
N LYS A 708 -30.87 6.40 -3.74
CA LYS A 708 -29.66 6.86 -3.08
C LYS A 708 -28.49 6.04 -3.58
N VAL A 709 -27.55 6.69 -4.26
CA VAL A 709 -26.40 6.00 -4.88
C VAL A 709 -25.09 6.53 -4.36
N THR A 710 -24.07 5.66 -4.39
CA THR A 710 -22.69 6.04 -4.15
C THR A 710 -21.80 5.60 -5.30
N TRP A 711 -20.56 6.03 -5.30
CA TRP A 711 -19.62 5.82 -6.39
C TRP A 711 -18.38 5.06 -5.94
N HIS A 712 -18.00 4.01 -6.67
CA HIS A 712 -16.73 3.32 -6.52
C HIS A 712 -15.69 3.90 -7.49
N ASP A 713 -14.72 4.67 -6.97
CA ASP A 713 -13.58 5.14 -7.75
C ASP A 713 -12.67 3.98 -8.13
N SER A 714 -12.77 3.54 -9.37
CA SER A 714 -11.92 2.49 -9.91
C SER A 714 -10.47 2.99 -10.03
N CYS A 715 -9.51 2.22 -9.49
CA CYS A 715 -8.12 2.68 -9.34
C CYS A 715 -7.45 3.09 -10.66
N HIS A 716 -7.67 2.35 -11.75
CA HIS A 716 -7.00 2.63 -13.02
C HIS A 716 -7.58 3.85 -13.74
N ILE A 717 -8.88 4.14 -13.64
CA ILE A 717 -9.42 5.36 -14.25
C ILE A 717 -9.20 6.59 -13.35
N GLY A 718 -9.24 6.42 -12.04
CA GLY A 718 -9.00 7.48 -11.08
C GLY A 718 -7.51 7.77 -10.90
N ARG A 719 -6.79 6.95 -10.11
CA ARG A 719 -5.37 7.21 -9.76
C ARG A 719 -4.41 7.22 -10.95
N VAL A 720 -4.64 6.34 -11.93
CA VAL A 720 -3.77 6.28 -13.11
C VAL A 720 -4.15 7.35 -14.14
N SER A 721 -5.44 7.47 -14.49
CA SER A 721 -5.88 8.35 -15.58
C SER A 721 -6.39 9.73 -15.12
N GLY A 722 -6.57 9.95 -13.81
CA GLY A 722 -7.00 11.25 -13.27
C GLY A 722 -8.48 11.58 -13.47
N VAL A 723 -9.28 10.63 -13.96
CA VAL A 723 -10.71 10.82 -14.27
C VAL A 723 -11.54 10.55 -12.99
N TYR A 724 -11.95 11.60 -12.33
CA TYR A 724 -12.71 11.55 -11.07
C TYR A 724 -14.07 12.22 -11.14
N GLU A 725 -14.14 13.38 -11.75
CA GLU A 725 -15.35 14.21 -11.73
C GLU A 725 -16.33 13.86 -12.87
N GLU A 726 -15.83 13.41 -14.00
CA GLU A 726 -16.64 13.12 -15.19
C GLU A 726 -17.70 12.04 -14.90
N PRO A 727 -17.39 10.89 -14.25
CA PRO A 727 -18.44 9.95 -13.84
C PRO A 727 -19.45 10.56 -12.87
N ARG A 728 -19.01 11.42 -11.94
CA ARG A 728 -19.87 12.12 -10.99
C ARG A 728 -20.80 13.12 -11.67
N GLU A 729 -20.32 13.80 -12.71
CA GLU A 729 -21.17 14.70 -13.54
C GLU A 729 -22.28 13.91 -14.24
N VAL A 730 -21.96 12.74 -14.80
CA VAL A 730 -22.94 11.85 -15.43
C VAL A 730 -23.99 11.40 -14.40
N ILE A 731 -23.55 10.95 -13.21
CA ILE A 731 -24.45 10.50 -12.14
C ILE A 731 -25.40 11.65 -11.71
N LYS A 732 -24.86 12.83 -11.44
CA LYS A 732 -25.62 13.99 -10.97
C LYS A 732 -26.58 14.57 -12.02
N ALA A 733 -26.32 14.29 -13.30
CA ALA A 733 -27.20 14.71 -14.38
C ALA A 733 -28.47 13.85 -14.49
N ILE A 734 -28.51 12.67 -13.87
CA ILE A 734 -29.70 11.80 -13.85
C ILE A 734 -30.71 12.39 -12.86
N PRO A 735 -31.94 12.75 -13.30
CA PRO A 735 -32.93 13.32 -12.43
C PRO A 735 -33.33 12.35 -11.29
N GLY A 736 -33.61 12.88 -10.09
CA GLY A 736 -34.10 12.09 -8.93
C GLY A 736 -33.01 11.38 -8.13
N ILE A 737 -31.77 11.39 -8.55
CA ILE A 737 -30.65 10.75 -7.84
C ILE A 737 -30.31 11.51 -6.54
N GLN A 738 -30.12 10.75 -5.47
CA GLN A 738 -29.47 11.20 -4.24
C GLN A 738 -28.06 10.63 -4.19
N PHE A 739 -27.07 11.46 -4.54
CA PHE A 739 -25.67 11.05 -4.58
C PHE A 739 -24.95 11.38 -3.29
N GLU A 740 -24.34 10.37 -2.64
CA GLU A 740 -23.52 10.53 -1.44
C GLU A 740 -22.19 9.77 -1.61
N GLU A 741 -21.09 10.44 -1.26
CA GLU A 741 -19.74 9.86 -1.34
C GLU A 741 -19.47 8.88 -0.19
N MET A 742 -18.79 7.78 -0.47
CA MET A 742 -18.14 6.95 0.56
C MET A 742 -16.99 7.69 1.23
N ALA A 743 -16.59 7.24 2.42
CA ALA A 743 -15.51 7.88 3.20
C ALA A 743 -14.21 7.98 2.41
N HIS A 744 -13.77 6.88 1.76
CA HIS A 744 -12.62 6.87 0.89
C HIS A 744 -13.08 7.02 -0.56
N ASN A 745 -12.81 8.18 -1.15
CA ASN A 745 -13.21 8.51 -2.52
C ASN A 745 -12.08 9.22 -3.27
N ARG A 746 -12.21 9.35 -4.59
CA ARG A 746 -11.21 9.95 -5.47
C ARG A 746 -9.85 9.24 -5.32
N GLN A 747 -8.80 10.02 -5.05
CA GLN A 747 -7.43 9.49 -4.90
C GLN A 747 -7.32 8.48 -3.75
N GLU A 748 -8.13 8.63 -2.71
CA GLU A 748 -8.13 7.79 -1.51
C GLU A 748 -9.06 6.57 -1.62
N GLY A 749 -9.79 6.40 -2.71
CA GLY A 749 -10.70 5.29 -2.93
C GLY A 749 -10.03 3.93 -2.75
N HIS A 750 -10.60 3.06 -1.91
CA HIS A 750 -10.09 1.70 -1.69
C HIS A 750 -10.35 0.80 -2.88
N CYS A 751 -9.54 -0.24 -3.05
CA CYS A 751 -9.65 -1.21 -4.14
C CYS A 751 -10.83 -2.17 -3.93
N CYS A 752 -11.33 -2.73 -5.04
CA CYS A 752 -12.33 -3.80 -5.02
C CYS A 752 -11.76 -5.19 -4.69
N GLY A 753 -10.43 -5.36 -4.73
CA GLY A 753 -9.77 -6.66 -4.51
C GLY A 753 -9.34 -7.41 -5.78
N SER A 754 -9.73 -6.94 -6.96
CA SER A 754 -9.34 -7.50 -8.26
C SER A 754 -7.92 -7.00 -8.64
N VAL A 755 -7.11 -7.57 -9.52
CA VAL A 755 -7.26 -8.77 -10.35
C VAL A 755 -6.36 -9.91 -9.81
N LEU A 756 -5.08 -9.62 -9.47
CA LEU A 756 -4.09 -10.62 -9.04
C LEU A 756 -4.45 -11.29 -7.73
N THR A 757 -5.07 -10.56 -6.80
CA THR A 757 -5.52 -11.16 -5.54
C THR A 757 -6.63 -12.16 -5.76
N LEU A 758 -7.59 -11.82 -6.62
CA LEU A 758 -8.67 -12.71 -6.98
C LEU A 758 -8.14 -14.04 -7.55
N ILE A 759 -7.14 -13.97 -8.41
CA ILE A 759 -6.54 -15.14 -9.06
C ILE A 759 -5.68 -15.96 -8.09
N LYS A 760 -5.03 -15.30 -7.11
CA LYS A 760 -4.16 -16.00 -6.14
C LYS A 760 -4.91 -16.50 -4.92
N ASP A 761 -5.81 -15.67 -4.40
CA ASP A 761 -6.49 -15.94 -3.13
C ASP A 761 -7.89 -15.30 -3.11
N PRO A 762 -8.90 -16.02 -3.60
CA PRO A 762 -10.27 -15.52 -3.66
C PRO A 762 -10.85 -15.07 -2.32
N LEU A 763 -10.50 -15.75 -1.23
CA LEU A 763 -11.00 -15.39 0.10
C LEU A 763 -10.48 -14.03 0.54
N VAL A 764 -9.21 -13.72 0.24
CA VAL A 764 -8.63 -12.39 0.50
C VAL A 764 -9.30 -11.33 -0.36
N ALA A 765 -9.55 -11.63 -1.64
CA ALA A 765 -10.25 -10.70 -2.53
C ALA A 765 -11.67 -10.38 -2.02
N HIS A 766 -12.38 -11.35 -1.45
CA HIS A 766 -13.70 -11.11 -0.84
C HIS A 766 -13.64 -10.19 0.37
N GLU A 767 -12.64 -10.35 1.26
CA GLU A 767 -12.49 -9.46 2.40
C GLU A 767 -12.17 -8.03 1.96
N ILE A 768 -11.34 -7.85 0.94
CA ILE A 768 -11.04 -6.54 0.36
C ILE A 768 -12.32 -5.90 -0.21
N GLY A 769 -13.06 -6.64 -1.05
CA GLY A 769 -14.31 -6.13 -1.63
C GLY A 769 -15.37 -5.83 -0.59
N LYS A 770 -15.44 -6.64 0.49
CA LYS A 770 -16.34 -6.38 1.61
C LYS A 770 -16.01 -5.07 2.31
N ASP A 771 -14.75 -4.81 2.63
CA ASP A 771 -14.32 -3.56 3.30
C ASP A 771 -14.80 -2.32 2.51
N ARG A 772 -14.76 -2.40 1.17
CA ARG A 772 -15.29 -1.34 0.30
C ARG A 772 -16.82 -1.21 0.37
N LEU A 773 -17.54 -2.35 0.44
CA LEU A 773 -19.00 -2.36 0.53
C LEU A 773 -19.52 -1.95 1.91
N ASP A 774 -18.77 -2.19 2.98
CA ASP A 774 -19.11 -1.72 4.33
C ASP A 774 -19.22 -0.19 4.37
N GLU A 775 -18.39 0.55 3.62
CA GLU A 775 -18.52 2.01 3.50
C GLU A 775 -19.82 2.44 2.82
N ALA A 776 -20.30 1.69 1.83
CA ALA A 776 -21.57 1.95 1.18
C ALA A 776 -22.76 1.68 2.12
N GLU A 777 -22.66 0.66 2.98
CA GLU A 777 -23.64 0.37 4.02
C GLU A 777 -23.67 1.44 5.13
N GLU A 778 -22.50 1.98 5.54
CA GLU A 778 -22.41 3.05 6.54
C GLU A 778 -23.25 4.28 6.12
N ILE A 779 -23.24 4.62 4.84
CA ILE A 779 -24.05 5.73 4.30
C ILE A 779 -25.46 5.31 3.85
N LYS A 780 -25.81 4.02 3.99
CA LYS A 780 -27.11 3.45 3.59
C LYS A 780 -27.43 3.71 2.12
N ALA A 781 -26.46 3.46 1.24
CA ALA A 781 -26.67 3.54 -0.20
C ALA A 781 -27.55 2.37 -0.69
N ASP A 782 -28.52 2.64 -1.56
CA ASP A 782 -29.29 1.60 -2.23
C ASP A 782 -28.42 0.87 -3.27
N SER A 783 -27.50 1.60 -3.92
CA SER A 783 -26.66 1.07 -4.96
C SER A 783 -25.25 1.70 -4.95
N VAL A 784 -24.24 0.85 -5.18
CA VAL A 784 -22.88 1.24 -5.56
C VAL A 784 -22.82 1.26 -7.08
N LEU A 785 -22.48 2.41 -7.65
CA LEU A 785 -22.21 2.55 -9.07
C LEU A 785 -20.70 2.39 -9.32
N ALA A 786 -20.36 1.66 -10.36
CA ALA A 786 -19.00 1.48 -10.84
C ALA A 786 -18.94 1.59 -12.37
N LEU A 787 -17.77 1.49 -12.97
CA LEU A 787 -17.58 1.49 -14.42
C LEU A 787 -16.47 0.53 -14.87
N CYS A 788 -16.06 -0.35 -13.99
CA CYS A 788 -14.99 -1.29 -14.25
C CYS A 788 -15.51 -2.72 -14.19
N PRO A 789 -15.53 -3.48 -15.30
CA PRO A 789 -16.02 -4.86 -15.31
C PRO A 789 -15.35 -5.73 -14.23
N CYS A 790 -14.03 -5.57 -14.02
CA CYS A 790 -13.33 -6.32 -12.98
C CYS A 790 -13.73 -5.90 -11.56
N CYS A 791 -14.00 -4.61 -11.32
CA CYS A 791 -14.47 -4.14 -10.01
C CYS A 791 -15.88 -4.63 -9.75
N GLU A 792 -16.78 -4.55 -10.73
CA GLU A 792 -18.17 -4.99 -10.60
C GLU A 792 -18.25 -6.48 -10.35
N PHE A 793 -17.54 -7.28 -11.16
CA PHE A 793 -17.41 -8.71 -10.94
C PHE A 793 -17.01 -9.03 -9.50
N GLN A 794 -15.93 -8.41 -9.00
CA GLN A 794 -15.43 -8.65 -7.65
C GLN A 794 -16.40 -8.17 -6.56
N LEU A 795 -16.99 -6.99 -6.71
CA LEU A 795 -17.95 -6.45 -5.73
C LEU A 795 -19.25 -7.27 -5.68
N ARG A 796 -19.77 -7.73 -6.83
CA ARG A 796 -20.93 -8.65 -6.91
C ARG A 796 -20.65 -9.95 -6.16
N VAL A 797 -19.50 -10.57 -6.43
CA VAL A 797 -19.08 -11.79 -5.74
C VAL A 797 -18.89 -11.55 -4.23
N SER A 798 -18.27 -10.45 -3.81
CA SER A 798 -18.10 -10.10 -2.40
C SER A 798 -19.43 -9.88 -1.71
N LYS A 799 -20.36 -9.15 -2.36
CA LYS A 799 -21.73 -8.94 -1.91
C LYS A 799 -22.45 -10.26 -1.64
N ASP A 800 -22.42 -11.18 -2.61
CA ASP A 800 -23.14 -12.45 -2.52
C ASP A 800 -22.55 -13.37 -1.44
N LYS A 801 -21.22 -13.48 -1.36
CA LYS A 801 -20.53 -14.27 -0.32
C LYS A 801 -20.78 -13.71 1.08
N LYS A 802 -20.89 -12.40 1.24
CA LYS A 802 -21.15 -11.72 2.54
C LYS A 802 -22.64 -11.43 2.79
N LYS A 803 -23.52 -11.73 1.82
CA LYS A 803 -24.99 -11.51 1.89
C LYS A 803 -25.36 -10.06 2.19
N LEU A 804 -24.70 -9.12 1.53
CA LEU A 804 -24.95 -7.69 1.69
C LEU A 804 -26.16 -7.25 0.85
N PRO A 805 -27.01 -6.30 1.34
CA PRO A 805 -28.23 -5.90 0.64
C PRO A 805 -28.00 -4.92 -0.51
N VAL A 806 -26.88 -4.17 -0.53
CA VAL A 806 -26.58 -3.12 -1.50
C VAL A 806 -26.52 -3.66 -2.93
N GLU A 807 -27.09 -2.93 -3.89
CA GLU A 807 -27.01 -3.29 -5.32
C GLU A 807 -25.66 -2.84 -5.90
N ILE A 808 -25.15 -3.59 -6.88
CA ILE A 808 -23.98 -3.21 -7.68
C ILE A 808 -24.44 -3.00 -9.11
N ASN A 809 -24.23 -1.82 -9.67
CA ASN A 809 -24.64 -1.47 -11.02
C ASN A 809 -23.50 -0.80 -11.81
N ASP A 810 -23.36 -1.14 -13.09
CA ASP A 810 -22.54 -0.38 -14.02
C ASP A 810 -23.14 1.02 -14.26
N LEU A 811 -22.29 2.03 -14.37
CA LEU A 811 -22.72 3.40 -14.58
C LEU A 811 -23.48 3.59 -15.89
N ALA A 812 -23.03 2.98 -17.01
CA ALA A 812 -23.68 3.11 -18.29
C ALA A 812 -25.04 2.39 -18.27
N ALA A 813 -25.10 1.16 -17.73
CA ALA A 813 -26.33 0.39 -17.59
C ALA A 813 -27.34 1.11 -16.70
N PHE A 814 -26.87 1.70 -15.60
CA PHE A 814 -27.70 2.48 -14.70
C PHE A 814 -28.21 3.77 -15.36
N ALA A 815 -27.35 4.49 -16.07
CA ALA A 815 -27.72 5.72 -16.78
C ALA A 815 -28.71 5.46 -17.93
N CYS A 816 -28.61 4.33 -18.62
CA CYS A 816 -29.55 3.95 -19.67
C CYS A 816 -30.98 3.72 -19.16
N LYS A 817 -31.18 3.36 -17.88
CA LYS A 817 -32.52 3.31 -17.27
C LYS A 817 -33.21 4.68 -17.32
N ALA A 818 -32.45 5.77 -17.19
CA ALA A 818 -32.97 7.14 -17.35
C ALA A 818 -33.28 7.52 -18.81
N LEU A 819 -32.94 6.65 -19.76
CA LEU A 819 -33.34 6.73 -21.18
C LEU A 819 -34.46 5.72 -21.52
N GLY A 820 -34.99 5.00 -20.53
CA GLY A 820 -36.00 3.97 -20.71
C GLY A 820 -35.48 2.69 -21.36
N LYS A 821 -34.16 2.43 -21.22
CA LYS A 821 -33.51 1.20 -21.70
C LYS A 821 -33.07 0.35 -20.53
N GLU A 822 -33.35 -0.95 -20.61
CA GLU A 822 -32.90 -1.94 -19.61
C GLU A 822 -32.10 -3.04 -20.30
N PHE A 823 -31.18 -3.64 -19.57
CA PHE A 823 -30.33 -4.73 -20.01
C PHE A 823 -30.47 -5.93 -19.07
N ASP A 824 -30.06 -7.10 -19.54
CA ASP A 824 -30.12 -8.34 -18.78
C ASP A 824 -29.23 -8.23 -17.51
N ASP A 825 -29.68 -8.86 -16.43
CA ASP A 825 -28.91 -8.92 -15.18
C ASP A 825 -27.68 -9.81 -15.36
N PRO A 826 -26.45 -9.29 -15.21
CA PRO A 826 -25.23 -10.07 -15.37
C PRO A 826 -24.94 -11.04 -14.20
N ASN A 827 -25.62 -10.92 -13.06
CA ASN A 827 -25.33 -11.69 -11.84
C ASN A 827 -25.32 -13.22 -12.06
N PRO A 828 -26.24 -13.84 -12.84
CA PRO A 828 -26.21 -15.28 -13.09
C PRO A 828 -24.94 -15.73 -13.82
N GLU A 829 -24.48 -14.96 -14.81
CA GLU A 829 -23.26 -15.29 -15.56
C GLU A 829 -22.01 -15.03 -14.69
N VAL A 830 -21.96 -13.94 -13.93
CA VAL A 830 -20.91 -13.66 -12.96
C VAL A 830 -20.78 -14.80 -11.96
N ALA A 831 -21.89 -15.28 -11.38
CA ALA A 831 -21.87 -16.39 -10.42
C ALA A 831 -21.34 -17.69 -11.05
N LYS A 832 -21.70 -17.96 -12.29
CA LYS A 832 -21.24 -19.15 -13.05
C LYS A 832 -19.73 -19.06 -13.32
N GLN A 833 -19.26 -17.94 -13.84
CA GLN A 833 -17.84 -17.74 -14.12
C GLN A 833 -17.01 -17.74 -12.83
N TRP A 834 -17.56 -17.23 -11.73
CA TRP A 834 -16.93 -17.31 -10.43
C TRP A 834 -16.73 -18.75 -9.96
N ALA A 835 -17.74 -19.60 -10.08
CA ALA A 835 -17.65 -21.01 -9.70
C ALA A 835 -16.54 -21.75 -10.49
N VAL A 836 -16.38 -21.43 -11.77
CA VAL A 836 -15.28 -21.94 -12.60
C VAL A 836 -13.93 -21.48 -12.04
N PHE A 837 -13.79 -20.19 -11.75
CA PHE A 837 -12.56 -19.63 -11.19
C PHE A 837 -12.19 -20.27 -9.85
N GLU A 838 -13.13 -20.35 -8.92
CA GLU A 838 -12.91 -20.90 -7.59
C GLU A 838 -12.49 -22.39 -7.69
N GLY A 839 -13.14 -23.17 -8.56
CA GLY A 839 -12.80 -24.56 -8.83
C GLY A 839 -11.42 -24.73 -9.45
N MET A 840 -11.08 -23.91 -10.44
CA MET A 840 -9.77 -23.95 -11.11
C MET A 840 -8.64 -23.54 -10.17
N ILE A 841 -8.81 -22.47 -9.38
CA ILE A 841 -7.81 -22.05 -8.41
C ILE A 841 -7.55 -23.15 -7.38
N ALA A 842 -8.59 -23.79 -6.85
CA ALA A 842 -8.46 -24.90 -5.91
C ALA A 842 -7.72 -26.08 -6.52
N LEU A 843 -8.07 -26.45 -7.75
CA LEU A 843 -7.46 -27.54 -8.49
C LEU A 843 -5.99 -27.30 -8.80
N MET A 844 -5.62 -26.07 -9.18
CA MET A 844 -4.26 -25.68 -9.60
C MET A 844 -3.31 -25.40 -8.43
N THR A 845 -3.63 -25.85 -7.23
CA THR A 845 -2.70 -25.90 -6.09
C THR A 845 -1.94 -27.23 -6.08
N PRO A 846 -0.74 -27.32 -5.46
CA PRO A 846 -0.04 -28.61 -5.28
C PRO A 846 -0.91 -29.67 -4.59
N GLN A 847 -1.74 -29.26 -3.61
CA GLN A 847 -2.67 -30.17 -2.93
C GLN A 847 -3.79 -30.61 -3.89
N GLY A 848 -4.41 -29.67 -4.63
CA GLY A 848 -5.48 -29.98 -5.59
C GLY A 848 -5.00 -30.96 -6.68
N PHE A 849 -3.80 -30.74 -7.22
CA PHE A 849 -3.20 -31.70 -8.16
C PHE A 849 -2.92 -33.06 -7.53
N ALA A 850 -2.43 -33.10 -6.30
CA ALA A 850 -2.20 -34.38 -5.60
C ALA A 850 -3.52 -35.13 -5.31
N ASP A 851 -4.60 -34.39 -5.03
CA ASP A 851 -5.96 -34.93 -4.84
C ASP A 851 -6.52 -35.46 -6.17
N LEU A 852 -6.35 -34.72 -7.26
CA LEU A 852 -6.73 -35.15 -8.61
C LEU A 852 -5.99 -36.44 -8.99
N MET A 853 -4.66 -36.49 -8.78
CA MET A 853 -3.85 -37.70 -9.02
C MET A 853 -4.32 -38.88 -8.21
N ASP A 854 -4.82 -38.65 -6.98
CA ASP A 854 -5.34 -39.74 -6.13
C ASP A 854 -6.55 -40.45 -6.77
N THR A 855 -7.35 -39.75 -7.54
CA THR A 855 -8.48 -40.34 -8.29
C THR A 855 -8.06 -41.13 -9.54
N MET A 856 -6.81 -41.00 -9.96
CA MET A 856 -6.29 -41.50 -11.26
C MET A 856 -5.16 -42.53 -11.14
N TRP A 857 -4.91 -43.09 -9.96
CA TRP A 857 -3.81 -44.04 -9.76
C TRP A 857 -3.90 -45.27 -10.70
N PRO A 858 -5.06 -45.85 -11.00
CA PRO A 858 -5.14 -46.95 -11.94
C PRO A 858 -4.51 -46.61 -13.29
N GLU A 859 -4.85 -45.47 -13.87
CA GLU A 859 -4.42 -44.97 -15.17
C GLU A 859 -2.94 -44.55 -15.14
N LEU A 860 -2.55 -43.80 -14.12
CA LEU A 860 -1.17 -43.37 -13.92
C LEU A 860 -0.21 -44.56 -13.81
N LEU A 861 -0.55 -45.58 -13.04
CA LEU A 861 0.25 -46.79 -12.93
C LEU A 861 0.28 -47.60 -14.24
N THR A 862 -0.78 -47.55 -15.02
CA THR A 862 -0.82 -48.22 -16.32
C THR A 862 0.02 -47.47 -17.36
N ALA A 863 0.05 -46.15 -17.31
CA ALA A 863 0.83 -45.30 -18.19
C ALA A 863 2.36 -45.31 -17.89
N MET A 864 2.78 -45.83 -16.72
CA MET A 864 4.18 -45.90 -16.33
C MET A 864 4.99 -46.77 -17.31
N PRO A 865 6.15 -46.27 -17.78
CA PRO A 865 6.98 -47.01 -18.76
C PRO A 865 7.63 -48.24 -18.12
N LEU A 866 8.10 -49.16 -18.96
CA LEU A 866 8.89 -50.34 -18.58
C LEU A 866 8.21 -51.26 -17.54
N GLY A 867 6.90 -51.27 -17.46
CA GLY A 867 6.19 -52.14 -16.51
C GLY A 867 6.33 -51.72 -15.03
N MET A 868 6.85 -50.51 -14.76
CA MET A 868 7.04 -50.01 -13.40
C MET A 868 5.76 -49.98 -12.59
N GLY A 869 4.62 -49.65 -13.18
CA GLY A 869 3.32 -49.67 -12.51
C GLY A 869 2.90 -51.07 -12.08
N LYS A 870 3.17 -52.11 -12.87
CA LYS A 870 2.95 -53.50 -12.46
C LYS A 870 3.85 -53.91 -11.31
N MET A 871 5.11 -53.55 -11.37
CA MET A 871 6.08 -53.78 -10.29
C MET A 871 5.64 -53.06 -8.97
N MET A 872 5.18 -51.83 -9.05
CA MET A 872 4.71 -51.11 -7.85
C MET A 872 3.47 -51.73 -7.25
N ARG A 873 2.51 -52.18 -8.06
CA ARG A 873 1.35 -52.96 -7.58
C ARG A 873 1.77 -54.27 -6.89
N LEU A 874 2.80 -54.94 -7.40
CA LEU A 874 3.32 -56.17 -6.78
C LEU A 874 3.96 -55.84 -5.41
N ILE A 875 4.84 -54.81 -5.36
CA ILE A 875 5.47 -54.35 -4.11
C ILE A 875 4.42 -53.96 -3.08
N GLY A 876 3.38 -53.23 -3.48
CA GLY A 876 2.29 -52.82 -2.59
C GLY A 876 1.57 -53.98 -1.90
N ARG A 877 1.54 -55.16 -2.53
CA ARG A 877 0.92 -56.40 -1.97
C ARG A 877 1.79 -57.14 -0.95
N LEU A 878 3.08 -56.76 -0.84
CA LEU A 878 4.03 -57.42 0.06
C LEU A 878 3.95 -56.95 1.55
N GLY A 879 2.92 -56.23 1.93
CA GLY A 879 2.71 -55.77 3.30
C GLY A 879 3.90 -55.01 3.88
N PHE A 880 4.40 -55.38 5.06
CA PHE A 880 5.52 -54.69 5.72
C PHE A 880 6.80 -54.59 4.87
N VAL A 881 7.09 -55.66 4.10
CA VAL A 881 8.26 -55.64 3.20
C VAL A 881 8.07 -54.61 2.08
N GLY A 882 6.84 -54.45 1.61
CA GLY A 882 6.47 -53.42 0.65
C GLY A 882 6.66 -52.00 1.23
N ASP A 883 6.32 -51.81 2.52
CA ASP A 883 6.52 -50.53 3.22
C ASP A 883 7.97 -50.12 3.31
N ALA A 884 8.84 -51.04 3.68
CA ALA A 884 10.27 -50.80 3.75
C ALA A 884 10.83 -50.51 2.34
N ALA A 885 10.37 -51.21 1.31
CA ALA A 885 10.76 -50.96 -0.07
C ALA A 885 10.31 -49.56 -0.57
N PHE A 886 9.08 -49.12 -0.28
CA PHE A 886 8.60 -47.78 -0.63
C PHE A 886 9.32 -46.68 0.15
N ALA A 887 9.65 -46.90 1.43
CA ALA A 887 10.44 -45.95 2.21
C ALA A 887 11.85 -45.73 1.63
N LEU A 888 12.50 -46.81 1.20
CA LEU A 888 13.79 -46.78 0.52
C LEU A 888 13.71 -46.17 -0.90
N MET A 889 12.60 -46.39 -1.61
CA MET A 889 12.38 -45.88 -2.95
C MET A 889 11.91 -44.43 -3.00
N LYS A 890 11.42 -43.87 -1.88
CA LYS A 890 10.88 -42.49 -1.82
C LYS A 890 11.83 -41.44 -2.39
N PRO A 891 13.14 -41.38 -2.05
CA PRO A 891 14.07 -40.40 -2.64
C PRO A 891 14.24 -40.63 -4.16
N VAL A 892 14.32 -41.88 -4.57
CA VAL A 892 14.47 -42.23 -6.00
C VAL A 892 13.21 -41.83 -6.77
N PHE A 893 12.05 -42.04 -6.19
CA PHE A 893 10.78 -41.71 -6.82
C PHE A 893 10.59 -40.20 -6.93
N SER A 894 11.01 -39.44 -5.93
CA SER A 894 11.00 -37.97 -5.96
C SER A 894 11.87 -37.38 -7.08
N ILE A 895 12.92 -38.09 -7.51
CA ILE A 895 13.79 -37.70 -8.63
C ILE A 895 13.26 -38.20 -9.97
N LEU A 896 12.71 -39.42 -9.99
CA LEU A 896 12.32 -40.08 -11.24
C LEU A 896 10.93 -39.65 -11.71
N PHE A 897 9.98 -39.45 -10.80
CA PHE A 897 8.60 -39.13 -11.11
C PHE A 897 8.43 -37.82 -11.88
N PRO A 898 9.11 -36.72 -11.52
CA PRO A 898 9.09 -35.49 -12.30
C PRO A 898 9.57 -35.65 -13.75
N ARG A 899 10.48 -36.64 -14.00
CA ARG A 899 10.98 -36.94 -15.35
C ARG A 899 10.04 -37.89 -16.15
N LEU A 900 9.27 -38.67 -15.45
CA LEU A 900 8.35 -39.64 -16.06
C LEU A 900 6.97 -39.03 -16.34
N LEU A 901 6.48 -38.17 -15.47
CA LEU A 901 5.13 -37.61 -15.56
C LEU A 901 4.86 -36.92 -16.91
N PRO A 902 5.75 -36.04 -17.45
CA PRO A 902 5.55 -35.45 -18.77
C PRO A 902 5.38 -36.49 -19.90
N LYS A 903 6.07 -37.62 -19.78
CA LYS A 903 5.97 -38.71 -20.76
C LYS A 903 4.70 -39.56 -20.62
N MET A 904 4.10 -39.51 -19.44
CA MET A 904 2.84 -40.22 -19.13
C MET A 904 1.62 -39.33 -19.45
N MET A 905 1.77 -38.01 -19.36
CA MET A 905 0.69 -37.04 -19.55
C MET A 905 -0.15 -37.28 -20.83
N PRO A 906 0.42 -37.49 -22.02
CA PRO A 906 -0.41 -37.72 -23.21
C PRO A 906 -1.36 -38.92 -23.10
N LYS A 907 -0.99 -39.93 -22.28
CA LYS A 907 -1.81 -41.13 -22.08
C LYS A 907 -2.89 -40.98 -21.02
N VAL A 908 -2.66 -40.14 -20.05
CA VAL A 908 -3.61 -39.93 -18.94
C VAL A 908 -4.43 -38.65 -19.10
N MET A 909 -4.07 -37.79 -20.04
CA MET A 909 -4.74 -36.50 -20.30
C MET A 909 -6.26 -36.68 -20.51
N PRO A 910 -6.79 -37.60 -21.34
CA PRO A 910 -8.24 -37.72 -21.48
C PRO A 910 -8.94 -37.98 -20.16
N THR A 911 -8.45 -38.92 -19.35
CA THR A 911 -9.03 -39.20 -18.02
C THR A 911 -8.86 -38.03 -17.06
N MET A 912 -7.76 -37.31 -17.16
CA MET A 912 -7.55 -36.12 -16.34
C MET A 912 -8.57 -35.02 -16.68
N LEU A 913 -8.84 -34.78 -17.96
CA LEU A 913 -9.82 -33.79 -18.40
C LEU A 913 -11.23 -34.16 -17.94
N ASP A 914 -11.63 -35.46 -18.06
CA ASP A 914 -12.92 -35.94 -17.53
C ASP A 914 -13.04 -35.70 -16.03
N ARG A 915 -11.96 -35.90 -15.25
CA ARG A 915 -11.95 -35.62 -13.80
C ARG A 915 -12.01 -34.14 -13.49
N VAL A 916 -11.31 -33.29 -14.27
CA VAL A 916 -11.37 -31.85 -14.15
C VAL A 916 -12.79 -31.35 -14.44
N ALA A 917 -13.42 -31.79 -15.52
CA ALA A 917 -14.79 -31.41 -15.84
C ALA A 917 -15.82 -31.85 -14.78
N GLN A 918 -15.58 -32.96 -14.09
CA GLN A 918 -16.41 -33.39 -12.95
C GLN A 918 -16.19 -32.54 -11.69
N ALA A 919 -14.98 -32.00 -11.51
CA ALA A 919 -14.59 -31.22 -10.32
C ALA A 919 -14.90 -29.73 -10.45
N VAL A 920 -14.90 -29.18 -11.65
CA VAL A 920 -15.08 -27.75 -11.94
C VAL A 920 -16.29 -27.58 -12.85
N PRO A 921 -17.27 -26.73 -12.48
CA PRO A 921 -18.51 -26.55 -13.27
C PRO A 921 -18.25 -25.65 -14.49
N MET A 922 -17.49 -26.17 -15.47
CA MET A 922 -17.13 -25.41 -16.68
C MET A 922 -18.30 -25.31 -17.66
N PRO A 923 -18.43 -24.17 -18.39
CA PRO A 923 -19.29 -24.09 -19.55
C PRO A 923 -18.84 -25.03 -20.69
N ASP A 924 -19.78 -25.53 -21.50
CA ASP A 924 -19.50 -26.48 -22.59
C ASP A 924 -18.39 -25.98 -23.53
N TYR A 925 -18.43 -24.70 -23.92
CA TYR A 925 -17.42 -24.10 -24.79
C TYR A 925 -15.99 -24.12 -24.21
N MET A 926 -15.87 -24.10 -22.89
CA MET A 926 -14.59 -24.15 -22.19
C MET A 926 -14.12 -25.60 -22.08
N GLU A 927 -15.04 -26.53 -21.82
CA GLU A 927 -14.77 -27.95 -21.77
C GLU A 927 -14.30 -28.46 -23.15
N GLU A 928 -14.95 -28.04 -24.24
CA GLU A 928 -14.57 -28.36 -25.61
C GLU A 928 -13.14 -27.95 -26.00
N GLN A 929 -12.64 -26.80 -25.44
CA GLN A 929 -11.31 -26.27 -25.74
C GLN A 929 -10.21 -26.84 -24.83
N MET A 930 -10.57 -27.46 -23.70
CA MET A 930 -9.59 -27.98 -22.71
C MET A 930 -8.57 -28.95 -23.31
N PRO A 931 -8.93 -29.89 -24.23
CA PRO A 931 -7.96 -30.80 -24.85
C PRO A 931 -6.81 -30.08 -25.56
N ASP A 932 -7.06 -28.91 -26.15
CA ASP A 932 -6.08 -28.14 -26.91
C ASP A 932 -5.27 -27.17 -26.00
N MET A 933 -5.90 -26.67 -24.93
CA MET A 933 -5.30 -25.72 -24.03
C MET A 933 -4.46 -26.38 -22.92
N MET A 934 -4.97 -27.47 -22.33
CA MET A 934 -4.37 -28.08 -21.14
C MET A 934 -2.93 -28.59 -21.35
N PRO A 935 -2.55 -29.19 -22.50
CA PRO A 935 -1.16 -29.60 -22.74
C PRO A 935 -0.18 -28.43 -22.57
N LYS A 936 -0.49 -27.26 -23.14
CA LYS A 936 0.35 -26.05 -23.02
C LYS A 936 0.43 -25.54 -21.57
N VAL A 937 -0.70 -25.54 -20.88
CA VAL A 937 -0.79 -25.15 -19.47
C VAL A 937 0.08 -26.06 -18.60
N MET A 938 -0.03 -27.37 -18.81
CA MET A 938 0.73 -28.36 -18.06
C MET A 938 2.22 -28.30 -18.34
N ASP A 939 2.65 -28.04 -19.57
CA ASP A 939 4.06 -27.88 -19.93
C ASP A 939 4.70 -26.70 -19.20
N ASN A 940 3.96 -25.62 -18.98
CA ASN A 940 4.43 -24.44 -18.27
C ASN A 940 4.40 -24.62 -16.75
N LEU A 941 3.42 -25.33 -16.20
CA LEU A 941 3.25 -25.44 -14.73
C LEU A 941 4.02 -26.59 -14.11
N MET A 942 4.03 -27.76 -14.77
CA MET A 942 4.56 -28.98 -14.16
C MET A 942 6.03 -28.90 -13.76
N PRO A 943 6.94 -28.29 -14.52
CA PRO A 943 8.34 -28.16 -14.12
C PRO A 943 8.51 -27.46 -12.76
N HIS A 944 7.62 -26.52 -12.45
CA HIS A 944 7.68 -25.73 -11.23
C HIS A 944 6.91 -26.34 -10.06
N MET A 945 5.78 -27.00 -10.33
CA MET A 945 4.89 -27.51 -9.28
C MET A 945 5.22 -28.94 -8.84
N LEU A 946 5.87 -29.74 -9.68
CA LEU A 946 6.16 -31.14 -9.37
C LEU A 946 6.98 -31.33 -8.06
N PRO A 947 7.95 -30.48 -7.71
CA PRO A 947 8.65 -30.62 -6.45
C PRO A 947 7.73 -30.58 -5.23
N ASP A 948 6.64 -29.81 -5.31
CA ASP A 948 5.67 -29.63 -4.22
C ASP A 948 4.54 -30.67 -4.30
N ILE A 949 4.16 -31.11 -5.50
CA ILE A 949 3.12 -32.12 -5.71
C ILE A 949 3.60 -33.52 -5.27
N VAL A 950 4.82 -33.90 -5.61
CA VAL A 950 5.33 -35.27 -5.38
C VAL A 950 5.31 -35.67 -3.90
N PRO A 951 5.76 -34.82 -2.94
CA PRO A 951 5.68 -35.14 -1.53
C PRO A 951 4.26 -35.41 -1.01
N LEU A 952 3.26 -34.77 -1.65
CA LEU A 952 1.83 -34.92 -1.30
C LEU A 952 1.21 -36.14 -1.98
N ALA A 953 1.57 -36.43 -3.23
CA ALA A 953 1.00 -37.49 -4.05
C ALA A 953 1.57 -38.89 -3.67
N VAL A 954 2.87 -39.00 -3.35
CA VAL A 954 3.51 -40.30 -3.05
C VAL A 954 2.87 -41.04 -1.87
N PRO A 955 2.57 -40.39 -0.72
CA PRO A 955 1.84 -41.08 0.37
C PRO A 955 0.47 -41.60 -0.04
N LYS A 956 -0.25 -40.85 -0.90
CA LYS A 956 -1.57 -41.29 -1.43
C LYS A 956 -1.42 -42.49 -2.35
N MET A 957 -0.47 -42.47 -3.25
CA MET A 957 -0.13 -43.61 -4.09
C MET A 957 0.14 -44.88 -3.30
N VAL A 958 0.97 -44.78 -2.24
CA VAL A 958 1.29 -45.92 -1.37
C VAL A 958 0.04 -46.45 -0.67
N ARG A 959 -0.86 -45.59 -0.20
CA ARG A 959 -2.16 -45.98 0.38
C ARG A 959 -3.01 -46.76 -0.65
N PHE A 960 -3.14 -46.20 -1.84
CA PHE A 960 -3.87 -46.86 -2.93
C PHE A 960 -3.29 -48.24 -3.24
N LEU A 961 -1.98 -48.40 -3.40
CA LEU A 961 -1.32 -49.66 -3.69
C LEU A 961 -1.50 -50.71 -2.59
N ARG A 962 -1.82 -50.33 -1.38
CA ARG A 962 -2.11 -51.23 -0.24
C ARG A 962 -3.58 -51.59 -0.11
N GLY A 963 -4.45 -51.05 -0.98
CA GLY A 963 -5.90 -51.26 -0.86
C GLY A 963 -6.49 -50.66 0.43
N ARG A 964 -5.84 -49.65 1.02
CA ARG A 964 -6.36 -48.85 2.14
C ARG A 964 -6.95 -47.58 1.56
N THR A 965 -8.25 -47.48 1.48
CA THR A 965 -9.00 -46.28 1.13
C THR A 965 -8.92 -45.24 2.26
#